data_03b73eb05720a3ec8ace24cf769f199b
#
_entry.id   03b73eb05720a3ec8ace24cf769f199b
#
_cell.length_a   1.000
_cell.length_b   1.000
_cell.length_c   1.000
_cell.angle_alpha   90.00
_cell.angle_beta   90.00
_cell.angle_gamma   90.00
#
_symmetry.space_group_name_H-M   'P 1'
#
loop_
_entity.id
_entity.type
_entity.pdbx_description
1 polymer ?
#
loop_
_entity_poly.entity_id
_entity_poly.type
_entity_poly.pdbx_seq_one_letter_code
_entity_poly.pdbx_strand_id
1 'polypeptide(L)'
;MNMRYKGYIWWAWLLLVLFSCTESEQAIEPVNPGEVRMSMNISTRAANDPEVLNANETRISRLRIYVFDGTSLDKMYYWQGLTATDGTYTTPVFTVKAATGKTLYAIVNEPVDFDTRAILESVDHPDDLVDVQYQMADYLSTETNVARGRTTEYCLPMYGELAGVDAAEGTTQTVSMRVDRAVARVDVYMRTEAGYFGGCSIPSSLIVTGFSRTGFVSPKKIGSNPSPASNEAKLRSGIFGDIPEESPSGTDKGMLVFSFYIPEMECRNHKLTMGIDGYDAIELGGDSNNSGGVPLEKLERNHVYQVLCRFMQKTVSLDIDLTVCPWIALEPQVEEVKDDIYITNSYVVPPGGRVHIPTDGVYKAWAQMDEFGHTPVPEGEVTAEVLWQDGIGVMTEHSVKVMNAEKRDKAYIVVETGDKAGNAVVAMKVNGEIYWSWHIWCTDYNPNLKEGQQEFNGFVWMDRNLGALRNDYSEDGRVKGLLYQWGRKDPFPNTDDWRYGENPYPEPELYDISGNVKKINKSEESSYSRLDLVRNPMNFYLRSWSDGGSLPSLWNSTKGQKTINDPCPAGWRVVVTADDKSPWEKVGYYLVDYANLSILGIVFPDTNIYYPAAGYREDDGSAVSPQCAFFYWTGNRALAEKRWIYARCLEGWKDSTGLKLSYTNRTKKVTRGGSIRCVKE
;
A
#
# COMPACT_ATOMS: atom_id res chain seq x y z
N MET A 1 -30.00 50.83 54.72
CA MET A 1 -31.29 50.69 54.04
C MET A 1 -31.25 49.35 53.31
N ASN A 2 -31.71 48.34 53.97
CA ASN A 2 -32.44 47.16 53.69
C ASN A 2 -32.73 46.80 52.23
N MET A 3 -32.37 45.64 51.80
CA MET A 3 -33.24 44.46 51.56
C MET A 3 -32.40 43.36 50.90
N ARG A 4 -32.19 42.32 51.61
CA ARG A 4 -32.61 40.92 51.49
C ARG A 4 -33.04 40.46 50.07
N TYR A 5 -32.25 39.54 49.48
CA TYR A 5 -32.78 38.41 48.74
C TYR A 5 -31.97 37.17 49.09
N LYS A 6 -32.61 36.31 49.88
CA LYS A 6 -32.19 34.93 50.20
C LYS A 6 -32.84 33.99 49.19
N GLY A 7 -32.07 33.01 48.74
CA GLY A 7 -32.58 31.66 48.50
C GLY A 7 -33.21 31.44 47.13
N TYR A 8 -32.47 30.77 46.25
CA TYR A 8 -32.93 29.77 45.28
C TYR A 8 -31.73 29.27 44.48
N ILE A 9 -30.73 28.71 45.14
CA ILE A 9 -29.60 28.00 44.51
C ILE A 9 -29.31 26.73 45.26
N TRP A 10 -30.33 25.89 45.39
CA TRP A 10 -30.11 24.57 46.02
C TRP A 10 -30.99 23.45 45.45
N TRP A 11 -31.63 23.64 44.30
CA TRP A 11 -32.46 22.61 43.66
C TRP A 11 -32.06 22.25 42.21
N ALA A 12 -30.91 22.74 41.70
CA ALA A 12 -30.41 22.41 40.37
C ALA A 12 -29.30 21.35 40.32
N TRP A 13 -28.91 20.76 41.47
CA TRP A 13 -27.83 19.79 41.54
C TRP A 13 -28.27 18.34 41.88
N LEU A 14 -29.57 18.06 41.87
CA LEU A 14 -30.10 16.74 42.17
C LEU A 14 -30.83 16.05 41.03
N LEU A 15 -30.63 16.50 39.79
CA LEU A 15 -31.24 15.88 38.58
C LEU A 15 -30.22 15.47 37.53
N LEU A 16 -28.96 15.30 37.89
CA LEU A 16 -27.88 14.93 36.95
C LEU A 16 -27.14 13.64 37.32
N VAL A 17 -27.74 12.77 38.09
CA VAL A 17 -27.19 11.44 38.37
C VAL A 17 -28.31 10.43 38.34
N LEU A 18 -28.83 10.10 37.17
CA LEU A 18 -29.55 8.85 36.86
C LEU A 18 -29.78 8.75 35.33
N PHE A 19 -28.72 8.87 34.51
CA PHE A 19 -28.67 8.17 33.25
C PHE A 19 -27.60 7.08 33.38
N SER A 20 -27.92 6.08 34.14
CA SER A 20 -27.37 4.76 34.01
C SER A 20 -27.80 4.23 32.66
N CYS A 21 -26.81 3.82 31.85
CA CYS A 21 -27.05 3.01 30.65
C CYS A 21 -27.80 1.75 31.11
N THR A 22 -29.08 1.73 30.91
CA THR A 22 -29.80 0.49 30.70
C THR A 22 -29.76 0.27 29.18
N GLU A 23 -29.10 -0.81 28.74
CA GLU A 23 -29.44 -1.41 27.47
C GLU A 23 -30.97 -1.56 27.47
N SER A 24 -31.63 -0.75 26.67
CA SER A 24 -33.03 -0.95 26.39
C SER A 24 -33.13 -2.24 25.56
N GLU A 25 -33.49 -3.35 26.21
CA GLU A 25 -34.23 -4.37 25.49
C GLU A 25 -35.34 -3.61 24.78
N GLN A 26 -35.19 -3.48 23.45
CA GLN A 26 -36.26 -2.96 22.60
C GLN A 26 -37.46 -3.87 22.84
N ALA A 27 -38.46 -3.33 23.56
CA ALA A 27 -39.73 -4.01 23.74
C ALA A 27 -40.21 -4.42 22.32
N ILE A 28 -40.33 -5.71 22.11
CA ILE A 28 -40.77 -6.29 20.85
C ILE A 28 -42.21 -5.83 20.67
N GLU A 29 -42.41 -4.80 19.84
CA GLU A 29 -43.75 -4.33 19.52
C GLU A 29 -44.61 -5.53 19.01
N PRO A 30 -45.90 -5.62 19.38
CA PRO A 30 -46.74 -6.67 18.92
C PRO A 30 -46.85 -6.64 17.38
N VAL A 31 -46.67 -7.78 16.74
CA VAL A 31 -46.81 -7.90 15.28
C VAL A 31 -48.29 -7.69 14.95
N ASN A 32 -48.59 -6.82 14.00
CA ASN A 32 -49.96 -6.67 13.52
C ASN A 32 -50.44 -7.97 12.90
N PRO A 33 -51.74 -8.31 13.02
CA PRO A 33 -52.31 -9.46 12.32
C PRO A 33 -51.99 -9.39 10.83
N GLY A 34 -51.46 -10.47 10.25
CA GLY A 34 -51.05 -10.53 8.84
C GLY A 34 -49.63 -10.07 8.53
N GLU A 35 -48.84 -9.71 9.52
CA GLU A 35 -47.39 -9.39 9.35
C GLU A 35 -46.50 -10.51 9.89
N VAL A 36 -45.31 -10.61 9.33
CA VAL A 36 -44.26 -11.58 9.68
C VAL A 36 -43.00 -10.84 10.01
N ARG A 37 -42.31 -11.25 11.06
CA ARG A 37 -40.96 -10.75 11.38
C ARG A 37 -39.94 -11.50 10.57
N MET A 38 -39.02 -10.74 10.00
CA MET A 38 -37.96 -11.29 9.17
C MET A 38 -36.60 -10.60 9.54
N SER A 39 -35.53 -11.36 9.48
CA SER A 39 -34.20 -10.87 9.40
C SER A 39 -33.49 -11.50 8.21
N MET A 40 -32.42 -10.86 7.70
CA MET A 40 -31.71 -11.36 6.54
C MET A 40 -30.21 -11.43 6.84
N ASN A 41 -29.63 -12.59 6.52
CA ASN A 41 -28.19 -12.79 6.48
C ASN A 41 -27.69 -12.55 5.06
N ILE A 42 -26.80 -11.58 4.88
CA ILE A 42 -26.26 -11.21 3.57
C ILE A 42 -24.78 -11.53 3.55
N SER A 43 -24.36 -12.31 2.58
CA SER A 43 -22.98 -12.65 2.35
C SER A 43 -22.52 -12.14 0.98
N THR A 44 -21.31 -11.55 0.97
CA THR A 44 -20.61 -11.13 -0.25
C THR A 44 -19.56 -12.16 -0.67
N ARG A 45 -19.39 -13.24 0.14
CA ARG A 45 -18.37 -14.29 0.00
C ARG A 45 -19.01 -15.66 -0.04
N ALA A 46 -18.43 -16.56 -0.85
CA ALA A 46 -18.48 -17.99 -0.55
C ALA A 46 -17.41 -18.29 0.54
N ALA A 47 -17.62 -19.35 1.31
CA ALA A 47 -16.75 -19.70 2.46
C ALA A 47 -15.25 -19.90 2.13
N ASN A 48 -14.88 -19.93 0.84
CA ASN A 48 -13.52 -20.11 0.31
C ASN A 48 -13.14 -19.01 -0.68
N ASP A 49 -13.56 -17.78 -0.49
CA ASP A 49 -13.24 -16.64 -1.36
C ASP A 49 -11.74 -16.33 -1.25
N PRO A 50 -10.93 -16.47 -2.29
CA PRO A 50 -9.55 -16.03 -2.25
C PRO A 50 -9.46 -14.55 -2.54
N GLU A 51 -8.43 -13.99 -1.98
CA GLU A 51 -7.84 -12.70 -2.28
C GLU A 51 -8.81 -11.56 -2.55
N VAL A 52 -9.42 -11.08 -1.45
CA VAL A 52 -9.93 -9.73 -1.38
C VAL A 52 -8.74 -8.79 -1.44
N LEU A 53 -8.53 -8.15 -2.57
CA LEU A 53 -7.45 -7.18 -2.72
C LEU A 53 -7.72 -5.90 -1.90
N ASN A 54 -9.00 -5.60 -1.65
CA ASN A 54 -9.44 -4.43 -0.90
C ASN A 54 -10.67 -4.79 -0.05
N ALA A 55 -10.69 -4.33 1.21
CA ALA A 55 -11.84 -4.53 2.11
C ALA A 55 -13.17 -4.02 1.50
N ASN A 56 -13.12 -2.98 0.65
CA ASN A 56 -14.30 -2.43 -0.04
C ASN A 56 -14.92 -3.39 -1.07
N GLU A 57 -14.22 -4.45 -1.47
CA GLU A 57 -14.76 -5.51 -2.35
C GLU A 57 -15.82 -6.37 -1.67
N THR A 58 -15.81 -6.42 -0.33
CA THR A 58 -16.72 -7.26 0.45
C THR A 58 -17.53 -6.49 1.48
N ARG A 59 -17.20 -5.24 1.73
CA ARG A 59 -17.85 -4.41 2.74
C ARG A 59 -19.23 -3.97 2.28
N ILE A 60 -20.22 -4.15 3.16
CA ILE A 60 -21.56 -3.57 3.01
C ILE A 60 -21.64 -2.32 3.89
N SER A 61 -21.59 -1.15 3.29
CA SER A 61 -21.74 0.12 3.98
C SER A 61 -23.17 0.64 3.96
N ARG A 62 -23.92 0.30 2.93
CA ARG A 62 -25.32 0.65 2.72
C ARG A 62 -26.05 -0.57 2.14
N LEU A 63 -27.25 -0.79 2.63
CA LEU A 63 -28.11 -1.89 2.20
C LEU A 63 -29.54 -1.39 2.04
N ARG A 64 -30.09 -1.60 0.88
CA ARG A 64 -31.52 -1.39 0.61
C ARG A 64 -32.15 -2.72 0.19
N ILE A 65 -33.28 -3.06 0.84
CA ILE A 65 -34.03 -4.28 0.54
C ILE A 65 -35.42 -3.88 0.08
N TYR A 66 -35.83 -4.42 -1.04
CA TYR A 66 -37.21 -4.38 -1.54
C TYR A 66 -37.83 -5.74 -1.37
N VAL A 67 -39.04 -5.78 -0.86
CA VAL A 67 -39.85 -7.01 -0.72
C VAL A 67 -41.03 -6.87 -1.62
N PHE A 68 -41.15 -7.77 -2.58
CA PHE A 68 -42.29 -7.79 -3.54
C PHE A 68 -43.18 -8.99 -3.32
N ASP A 69 -44.48 -8.77 -3.50
CA ASP A 69 -45.50 -9.79 -3.62
C ASP A 69 -45.93 -9.81 -5.10
N GLY A 70 -45.43 -10.77 -5.85
CA GLY A 70 -45.45 -10.72 -7.31
C GLY A 70 -44.71 -9.50 -7.85
N THR A 71 -45.42 -8.57 -8.50
CA THR A 71 -44.84 -7.31 -9.00
C THR A 71 -45.15 -6.11 -8.12
N SER A 72 -45.92 -6.29 -7.05
CA SER A 72 -46.32 -5.19 -6.15
C SER A 72 -45.36 -5.03 -5.00
N LEU A 73 -44.85 -3.84 -4.74
CA LEU A 73 -43.98 -3.54 -3.59
C LEU A 73 -44.79 -3.71 -2.29
N ASP A 74 -44.34 -4.62 -1.45
CA ASP A 74 -44.83 -4.78 -0.09
C ASP A 74 -44.17 -3.82 0.87
N LYS A 75 -42.83 -3.87 0.93
CA LYS A 75 -42.00 -3.04 1.84
C LYS A 75 -40.64 -2.71 1.22
N MET A 76 -40.07 -1.59 1.67
CA MET A 76 -38.72 -1.21 1.37
C MET A 76 -38.02 -0.83 2.67
N TYR A 77 -36.78 -1.27 2.82
CA TYR A 77 -35.93 -1.00 4.00
C TYR A 77 -34.58 -0.49 3.57
N TYR A 78 -34.00 0.39 4.38
CA TYR A 78 -32.68 0.95 4.15
C TYR A 78 -31.87 1.01 5.44
N TRP A 79 -30.66 0.47 5.42
CA TRP A 79 -29.74 0.48 6.56
C TRP A 79 -28.35 0.96 6.14
N GLN A 80 -27.67 1.60 7.11
CA GLN A 80 -26.28 2.01 7.00
C GLN A 80 -25.50 1.49 8.21
N GLY A 81 -24.18 1.28 8.03
CA GLY A 81 -23.30 0.93 9.13
C GLY A 81 -23.51 -0.48 9.69
N LEU A 82 -24.04 -1.41 8.92
CA LEU A 82 -24.12 -2.80 9.31
C LEU A 82 -22.71 -3.36 9.55
N THR A 83 -22.57 -4.16 10.59
CA THR A 83 -21.31 -4.84 10.93
C THR A 83 -21.38 -6.30 10.53
N ALA A 84 -20.27 -6.84 10.03
CA ALA A 84 -20.17 -8.25 9.71
C ALA A 84 -19.74 -9.07 10.93
N THR A 85 -20.30 -10.26 11.07
CA THR A 85 -19.79 -11.32 11.95
C THR A 85 -19.41 -12.48 11.04
N ASP A 86 -18.17 -12.92 11.09
CA ASP A 86 -17.64 -13.99 10.22
C ASP A 86 -17.94 -13.79 8.71
N GLY A 87 -17.85 -12.55 8.24
CA GLY A 87 -18.10 -12.19 6.84
C GLY A 87 -19.57 -12.13 6.43
N THR A 88 -20.49 -12.32 7.36
CA THR A 88 -21.95 -12.24 7.15
C THR A 88 -22.52 -11.00 7.81
N TYR A 89 -23.30 -10.25 7.08
CA TYR A 89 -24.04 -9.08 7.58
C TYR A 89 -25.47 -9.47 7.90
N THR A 90 -25.90 -9.25 9.14
CA THR A 90 -27.29 -9.53 9.55
C THR A 90 -28.06 -8.23 9.68
N THR A 91 -29.24 -8.16 9.02
CA THR A 91 -30.12 -6.99 9.16
C THR A 91 -30.76 -6.95 10.55
N PRO A 92 -31.15 -5.77 11.04
CA PRO A 92 -32.16 -5.69 12.08
C PRO A 92 -33.44 -6.45 11.68
N VAL A 93 -34.23 -6.86 12.64
CA VAL A 93 -35.52 -7.48 12.38
C VAL A 93 -36.46 -6.45 11.73
N PHE A 94 -37.11 -6.82 10.65
CA PHE A 94 -38.08 -6.00 9.94
C PHE A 94 -39.38 -6.78 9.71
N THR A 95 -40.46 -6.13 9.28
CA THR A 95 -41.76 -6.74 9.09
C THR A 95 -42.16 -6.75 7.62
N VAL A 96 -42.80 -7.85 7.16
CA VAL A 96 -43.37 -7.98 5.83
C VAL A 96 -44.78 -8.50 5.96
N LYS A 97 -45.63 -8.29 4.96
CA LYS A 97 -46.96 -8.94 4.94
C LYS A 97 -46.84 -10.46 4.79
N ALA A 98 -47.72 -11.20 5.43
CA ALA A 98 -47.78 -12.64 5.23
C ALA A 98 -48.22 -12.95 3.80
N ALA A 99 -47.40 -13.71 3.08
CA ALA A 99 -47.72 -14.20 1.73
C ALA A 99 -46.70 -15.30 1.36
N THR A 100 -47.07 -16.11 0.36
CA THR A 100 -46.17 -17.13 -0.20
C THR A 100 -45.51 -16.62 -1.47
N GLY A 101 -44.27 -17.08 -1.74
CA GLY A 101 -43.58 -16.80 -3.01
C GLY A 101 -43.11 -15.37 -3.19
N LYS A 102 -42.83 -14.64 -2.10
CA LYS A 102 -42.26 -13.30 -2.18
C LYS A 102 -40.88 -13.30 -2.82
N THR A 103 -40.52 -12.19 -3.48
CA THR A 103 -39.18 -11.94 -3.99
C THR A 103 -38.56 -10.76 -3.28
N LEU A 104 -37.36 -10.97 -2.77
CA LEU A 104 -36.56 -9.93 -2.12
C LEU A 104 -35.40 -9.52 -3.04
N TYR A 105 -35.21 -8.23 -3.20
CA TYR A 105 -34.09 -7.65 -3.95
C TYR A 105 -33.22 -6.85 -3.01
N ALA A 106 -31.90 -7.04 -3.10
CA ALA A 106 -30.91 -6.29 -2.35
C ALA A 106 -30.09 -5.39 -3.29
N ILE A 107 -30.10 -4.09 -3.03
CA ILE A 107 -29.16 -3.12 -3.59
C ILE A 107 -28.17 -2.79 -2.49
N VAL A 108 -26.91 -3.16 -2.72
CA VAL A 108 -25.84 -3.00 -1.76
C VAL A 108 -24.87 -1.93 -2.26
N ASN A 109 -24.46 -1.03 -1.37
CA ASN A 109 -23.57 0.08 -1.67
C ASN A 109 -24.09 0.94 -2.82
N GLU A 110 -25.38 1.28 -2.76
CA GLU A 110 -26.03 2.12 -3.77
C GLU A 110 -25.21 3.40 -4.05
N PRO A 111 -25.18 3.89 -5.31
CA PRO A 111 -24.55 5.16 -5.66
C PRO A 111 -25.08 6.30 -4.81
N VAL A 112 -24.24 7.28 -4.53
CA VAL A 112 -24.58 8.39 -3.62
C VAL A 112 -25.14 9.62 -4.33
N ASP A 113 -25.18 9.60 -5.64
CA ASP A 113 -25.72 10.72 -6.40
C ASP A 113 -27.24 10.87 -6.20
N PHE A 114 -27.69 12.13 -6.33
CA PHE A 114 -29.07 12.49 -6.04
C PHE A 114 -30.08 11.81 -6.97
N ASP A 115 -29.73 11.69 -8.24
CA ASP A 115 -30.66 11.15 -9.26
C ASP A 115 -30.89 9.65 -9.06
N THR A 116 -29.82 8.91 -8.81
CA THR A 116 -29.90 7.46 -8.51
C THR A 116 -30.68 7.20 -7.21
N ARG A 117 -30.48 8.04 -6.18
CA ARG A 117 -31.23 7.92 -4.94
C ARG A 117 -32.71 8.18 -5.15
N ALA A 118 -33.09 9.16 -5.95
CA ALA A 118 -34.50 9.45 -6.28
C ALA A 118 -35.15 8.27 -7.00
N ILE A 119 -34.45 7.63 -7.93
CA ILE A 119 -34.92 6.41 -8.59
C ILE A 119 -35.15 5.30 -7.56
N LEU A 120 -34.18 5.03 -6.68
CA LEU A 120 -34.28 4.00 -5.66
C LEU A 120 -35.39 4.24 -4.64
N GLU A 121 -35.72 5.49 -4.34
CA GLU A 121 -36.81 5.84 -3.44
C GLU A 121 -38.20 5.75 -4.11
N SER A 122 -38.26 5.76 -5.43
CA SER A 122 -39.51 5.70 -6.22
C SER A 122 -39.82 4.32 -6.78
N VAL A 123 -39.02 3.29 -6.50
CA VAL A 123 -39.21 1.93 -6.96
C VAL A 123 -40.53 1.37 -6.40
N ASP A 124 -41.46 0.99 -7.27
CA ASP A 124 -42.72 0.33 -6.92
C ASP A 124 -42.95 -0.96 -7.72
N HIS A 125 -42.15 -1.20 -8.76
CA HIS A 125 -42.12 -2.40 -9.59
C HIS A 125 -40.71 -2.99 -9.68
N PRO A 126 -40.52 -4.33 -9.77
CA PRO A 126 -39.17 -4.93 -9.89
C PRO A 126 -38.39 -4.44 -11.11
N ASP A 127 -39.06 -4.06 -12.20
CA ASP A 127 -38.42 -3.60 -13.42
C ASP A 127 -37.76 -2.20 -13.23
N ASP A 128 -38.17 -1.41 -12.24
CA ASP A 128 -37.55 -0.11 -11.95
C ASP A 128 -36.09 -0.28 -11.49
N LEU A 129 -35.74 -1.41 -10.88
CA LEU A 129 -34.40 -1.74 -10.46
C LEU A 129 -33.43 -1.94 -11.63
N VAL A 130 -33.94 -2.17 -12.83
CA VAL A 130 -33.15 -2.46 -14.04
C VAL A 130 -32.40 -1.21 -14.53
N ASP A 131 -32.90 -0.02 -14.22
CA ASP A 131 -32.33 1.26 -14.66
C ASP A 131 -31.37 1.91 -13.65
N VAL A 132 -31.16 1.25 -12.50
CA VAL A 132 -30.24 1.77 -11.48
C VAL A 132 -28.80 1.67 -11.97
N GLN A 133 -28.14 2.82 -12.16
CA GLN A 133 -26.79 2.95 -12.70
C GLN A 133 -25.81 3.45 -11.63
N TYR A 134 -24.53 3.15 -11.83
CA TYR A 134 -23.40 3.72 -11.09
C TYR A 134 -22.36 4.31 -12.04
N GLN A 135 -21.59 5.29 -11.56
CA GLN A 135 -20.52 5.92 -12.35
C GLN A 135 -19.20 5.22 -12.13
N MET A 136 -18.55 4.78 -13.21
CA MET A 136 -17.23 4.12 -13.11
C MET A 136 -16.12 5.04 -12.56
N ALA A 137 -16.24 6.36 -12.75
CA ALA A 137 -15.31 7.31 -12.17
C ALA A 137 -15.20 7.19 -10.63
N ASP A 138 -16.22 6.66 -9.97
CA ASP A 138 -16.20 6.44 -8.53
C ASP A 138 -15.37 5.22 -8.11
N TYR A 139 -15.13 4.29 -9.02
CA TYR A 139 -14.43 3.02 -8.76
C TYR A 139 -13.11 2.88 -9.53
N LEU A 140 -12.90 3.68 -10.58
CA LEU A 140 -11.62 3.82 -11.28
C LEU A 140 -10.84 4.98 -10.70
N SER A 141 -9.76 4.68 -10.02
CA SER A 141 -8.85 5.72 -9.56
C SER A 141 -7.98 6.21 -10.73
N THR A 142 -8.16 7.45 -11.15
CA THR A 142 -7.46 8.02 -12.30
C THR A 142 -6.07 8.55 -11.98
N GLU A 143 -5.75 8.89 -10.73
CA GLU A 143 -4.48 9.54 -10.39
C GLU A 143 -3.72 8.87 -9.24
N THR A 144 -4.30 7.89 -8.62
CA THR A 144 -3.68 7.19 -7.51
C THR A 144 -3.55 5.71 -7.83
N ASN A 145 -2.54 5.14 -7.30
CA ASN A 145 -2.17 3.76 -7.35
C ASN A 145 -3.36 2.80 -7.37
N VAL A 146 -3.46 2.01 -8.40
CA VAL A 146 -4.56 1.08 -8.65
C VAL A 146 -4.55 -0.10 -7.68
N ALA A 147 -3.39 -0.48 -7.16
CA ALA A 147 -3.33 -1.47 -6.08
C ALA A 147 -4.17 -1.06 -4.86
N ARG A 148 -4.68 0.19 -4.83
CA ARG A 148 -5.45 0.69 -3.71
C ARG A 148 -6.94 0.44 -3.78
N GLY A 149 -7.54 0.32 -4.93
CA GLY A 149 -8.95 0.60 -4.98
C GLY A 149 -9.26 1.86 -4.15
N ARG A 150 -10.18 2.69 -4.49
CA ARG A 150 -10.50 3.84 -3.62
C ARG A 150 -10.81 3.35 -2.21
N THR A 151 -10.05 3.83 -1.25
CA THR A 151 -10.22 3.55 0.16
C THR A 151 -11.58 4.03 0.65
N THR A 152 -12.17 3.31 1.54
CA THR A 152 -13.22 3.61 2.51
C THR A 152 -14.52 4.28 2.04
N GLU A 153 -14.54 5.18 1.07
CA GLU A 153 -15.77 5.89 0.66
C GLU A 153 -16.61 5.11 -0.34
N TYR A 154 -15.98 4.29 -1.19
CA TYR A 154 -16.63 3.63 -2.32
C TYR A 154 -16.51 2.11 -2.22
N CYS A 155 -17.37 1.51 -1.41
CA CYS A 155 -17.59 0.08 -1.45
C CYS A 155 -18.23 -0.30 -2.79
N LEU A 156 -17.85 -1.45 -3.36
CA LEU A 156 -18.36 -1.86 -4.66
C LEU A 156 -19.88 -2.01 -4.66
N PRO A 157 -20.57 -1.59 -5.72
CA PRO A 157 -22.00 -1.81 -5.87
C PRO A 157 -22.26 -3.30 -6.06
N MET A 158 -23.29 -3.82 -5.37
CA MET A 158 -23.66 -5.23 -5.45
C MET A 158 -25.18 -5.39 -5.55
N TYR A 159 -25.59 -6.52 -6.08
CA TYR A 159 -27.00 -6.88 -6.28
C TYR A 159 -27.26 -8.31 -5.82
N GLY A 160 -28.42 -8.52 -5.21
CA GLY A 160 -28.91 -9.84 -4.85
C GLY A 160 -30.39 -9.98 -5.12
N GLU A 161 -30.80 -11.19 -5.42
CA GLU A 161 -32.20 -11.59 -5.62
C GLU A 161 -32.48 -12.90 -4.90
N LEU A 162 -33.56 -12.95 -4.14
CA LEU A 162 -34.01 -14.14 -3.45
C LEU A 162 -35.51 -14.30 -3.71
N ALA A 163 -35.87 -15.21 -4.61
CA ALA A 163 -37.25 -15.51 -4.97
C ALA A 163 -37.80 -16.67 -4.15
N GLY A 164 -39.13 -16.79 -4.12
CA GLY A 164 -39.83 -17.92 -3.52
C GLY A 164 -39.81 -17.94 -1.99
N VAL A 165 -39.73 -16.78 -1.36
CA VAL A 165 -39.75 -16.68 0.10
C VAL A 165 -41.19 -16.74 0.63
N ASP A 166 -41.48 -17.75 1.42
CA ASP A 166 -42.78 -17.89 2.10
C ASP A 166 -42.71 -17.20 3.48
N ALA A 167 -43.52 -16.17 3.63
CA ALA A 167 -43.67 -15.41 4.88
C ALA A 167 -44.96 -15.90 5.58
N ALA A 168 -44.83 -16.82 6.53
CA ALA A 168 -45.94 -17.40 7.27
C ALA A 168 -46.35 -16.53 8.47
N GLU A 169 -47.62 -16.19 8.58
CA GLU A 169 -48.16 -15.36 9.66
C GLU A 169 -47.80 -15.88 11.05
N GLY A 170 -47.44 -14.96 11.95
CA GLY A 170 -47.10 -15.26 13.36
C GLY A 170 -45.70 -15.87 13.54
N THR A 171 -44.88 -15.96 12.50
CA THR A 171 -43.51 -16.48 12.59
C THR A 171 -42.47 -15.35 12.65
N THR A 172 -41.30 -15.70 13.19
CA THR A 172 -40.06 -14.93 13.01
C THR A 172 -39.11 -15.81 12.21
N GLN A 173 -38.64 -15.35 11.07
CA GLN A 173 -37.76 -16.14 10.21
C GLN A 173 -36.51 -15.37 9.81
N THR A 174 -35.43 -16.09 9.59
CA THR A 174 -34.19 -15.55 9.02
C THR A 174 -33.98 -16.15 7.66
N VAL A 175 -33.82 -15.31 6.65
CA VAL A 175 -33.49 -15.73 5.28
C VAL A 175 -32.04 -15.38 4.95
N SER A 176 -31.43 -16.13 4.04
CA SER A 176 -30.05 -15.88 3.61
C SER A 176 -30.04 -15.50 2.14
N MET A 177 -29.29 -14.44 1.81
CA MET A 177 -29.11 -13.96 0.44
C MET A 177 -27.62 -13.78 0.14
N ARG A 178 -27.20 -14.23 -1.01
CA ARG A 178 -25.91 -13.87 -1.58
C ARG A 178 -26.08 -12.66 -2.48
N VAL A 179 -25.10 -11.73 -2.42
CA VAL A 179 -25.03 -10.59 -3.32
C VAL A 179 -23.77 -10.67 -4.16
N ASP A 180 -23.91 -10.37 -5.43
CA ASP A 180 -22.85 -10.39 -6.42
C ASP A 180 -22.42 -8.95 -6.79
N ARG A 181 -21.12 -8.75 -6.97
CA ARG A 181 -20.56 -7.44 -7.35
C ARG A 181 -21.04 -7.07 -8.74
N ALA A 182 -21.43 -5.82 -8.92
CA ALA A 182 -21.93 -5.30 -10.19
C ALA A 182 -20.79 -4.93 -11.18
N VAL A 183 -19.55 -5.17 -10.80
CA VAL A 183 -18.33 -4.90 -11.58
C VAL A 183 -17.56 -6.19 -11.87
N ALA A 184 -16.75 -6.16 -12.92
CA ALA A 184 -15.65 -7.10 -13.14
C ALA A 184 -14.35 -6.51 -12.57
N ARG A 185 -13.40 -7.36 -12.19
CA ARG A 185 -12.05 -6.99 -11.82
C ARG A 185 -11.06 -7.48 -12.88
N VAL A 186 -10.14 -6.60 -13.28
CA VAL A 186 -9.05 -6.93 -14.19
C VAL A 186 -7.74 -6.83 -13.42
N ASP A 187 -7.03 -7.95 -13.33
CA ASP A 187 -5.72 -8.07 -12.69
C ASP A 187 -4.66 -8.26 -13.77
N VAL A 188 -3.72 -7.31 -13.89
CA VAL A 188 -2.66 -7.35 -14.89
C VAL A 188 -1.38 -7.82 -14.22
N TYR A 189 -0.97 -9.03 -14.58
CA TYR A 189 0.28 -9.65 -14.18
C TYR A 189 1.35 -9.39 -15.25
N MET A 190 2.59 -9.24 -14.83
CA MET A 190 3.71 -8.98 -15.73
C MET A 190 4.88 -9.89 -15.40
N ARG A 191 5.54 -10.38 -16.45
CA ARG A 191 6.82 -11.10 -16.40
C ARG A 191 7.62 -10.81 -17.67
N THR A 192 8.93 -10.99 -17.62
CA THR A 192 9.77 -11.01 -18.81
C THR A 192 9.97 -12.44 -19.31
N GLU A 193 10.32 -12.63 -20.57
CA GLU A 193 10.76 -13.94 -21.08
C GLU A 193 12.02 -14.43 -20.35
N ALA A 194 12.25 -15.73 -20.36
CA ALA A 194 13.45 -16.32 -19.79
C ALA A 194 14.72 -15.86 -20.53
N GLY A 195 15.74 -15.44 -19.78
CA GLY A 195 16.97 -14.90 -20.35
C GLY A 195 16.87 -13.44 -20.79
N TYR A 196 15.88 -12.69 -20.32
CA TYR A 196 15.74 -11.26 -20.62
C TYR A 196 16.93 -10.48 -20.08
N PHE A 197 17.68 -9.86 -20.97
CA PHE A 197 18.92 -9.19 -20.61
C PHE A 197 18.73 -7.68 -20.39
N GLY A 198 19.18 -7.16 -19.26
CA GLY A 198 19.20 -5.72 -18.96
C GLY A 198 18.08 -5.23 -18.06
N GLY A 199 17.23 -6.14 -17.55
CA GLY A 199 16.08 -5.78 -16.72
C GLY A 199 14.94 -5.10 -17.52
N CYS A 200 13.73 -5.18 -17.01
CA CYS A 200 12.55 -4.50 -17.55
C CYS A 200 11.81 -3.83 -16.39
N SER A 201 11.84 -2.53 -16.35
CA SER A 201 11.21 -1.80 -15.24
C SER A 201 9.70 -1.89 -15.29
N ILE A 202 9.08 -1.99 -14.14
CA ILE A 202 7.62 -2.00 -14.00
C ILE A 202 7.05 -0.70 -14.57
N PRO A 203 6.06 -0.76 -15.48
CA PRO A 203 5.41 0.42 -16.01
C PRO A 203 4.78 1.26 -14.92
N SER A 204 5.07 2.55 -14.90
CA SER A 204 4.51 3.47 -13.91
C SER A 204 3.01 3.72 -14.09
N SER A 205 2.49 3.50 -15.30
CA SER A 205 1.08 3.71 -15.62
C SER A 205 0.58 2.76 -16.69
N LEU A 206 -0.74 2.53 -16.65
CA LEU A 206 -1.51 1.81 -17.65
C LEU A 206 -2.64 2.72 -18.13
N ILE A 207 -2.77 2.87 -19.43
CA ILE A 207 -3.87 3.63 -20.04
C ILE A 207 -4.96 2.63 -20.44
N VAL A 208 -6.13 2.73 -19.84
CA VAL A 208 -7.27 1.85 -20.14
C VAL A 208 -8.30 2.63 -20.94
N THR A 209 -8.72 2.07 -22.06
CA THR A 209 -9.75 2.62 -22.94
C THR A 209 -10.75 1.56 -23.35
N GLY A 210 -11.86 1.98 -23.99
CA GLY A 210 -12.87 1.04 -24.49
C GLY A 210 -13.83 0.50 -23.45
N PHE A 211 -13.98 1.15 -22.27
CA PHE A 211 -14.95 0.78 -21.25
C PHE A 211 -16.12 1.77 -21.19
N SER A 212 -17.24 1.35 -20.58
CA SER A 212 -18.37 2.24 -20.33
C SER A 212 -18.13 3.13 -19.11
N ARG A 213 -18.58 4.38 -19.14
CA ARG A 213 -18.56 5.31 -17.98
C ARG A 213 -19.54 4.91 -16.89
N THR A 214 -20.57 4.19 -17.25
CA THR A 214 -21.63 3.78 -16.34
C THR A 214 -21.80 2.28 -16.37
N GLY A 215 -22.20 1.70 -15.25
CA GLY A 215 -22.61 0.32 -15.14
C GLY A 215 -23.99 0.22 -14.50
N PHE A 216 -24.65 -0.92 -14.65
CA PHE A 216 -25.93 -1.19 -14.02
C PHE A 216 -25.75 -2.01 -12.74
N VAL A 217 -26.46 -1.65 -11.68
CA VAL A 217 -26.44 -2.41 -10.44
C VAL A 217 -27.11 -3.76 -10.64
N SER A 218 -28.27 -3.81 -11.30
CA SER A 218 -28.98 -5.05 -11.66
C SER A 218 -28.42 -5.71 -12.93
N PRO A 219 -28.37 -7.06 -13.03
CA PRO A 219 -27.86 -7.77 -14.21
C PRO A 219 -28.76 -7.76 -15.44
N LYS A 220 -29.99 -7.23 -15.36
CA LYS A 220 -31.02 -7.40 -16.38
C LYS A 220 -30.85 -6.58 -17.67
N LYS A 221 -29.89 -5.66 -17.75
CA LYS A 221 -29.63 -4.83 -18.95
C LYS A 221 -28.20 -4.93 -19.49
N ILE A 222 -27.71 -6.14 -19.68
CA ILE A 222 -26.44 -6.36 -20.38
C ILE A 222 -26.63 -6.00 -21.87
N GLY A 223 -25.73 -5.20 -22.44
CA GLY A 223 -25.72 -4.87 -23.87
C GLY A 223 -26.34 -3.53 -24.27
N SER A 224 -26.95 -2.78 -23.34
CA SER A 224 -27.45 -1.43 -23.61
C SER A 224 -26.54 -0.31 -23.11
N ASN A 225 -25.31 -0.61 -22.73
CA ASN A 225 -24.35 0.39 -22.29
C ASN A 225 -24.03 1.38 -23.41
N PRO A 226 -23.97 2.70 -23.11
CA PRO A 226 -23.61 3.69 -24.10
C PRO A 226 -22.23 3.41 -24.67
N SER A 227 -22.06 3.75 -25.95
CA SER A 227 -20.84 3.50 -26.74
C SER A 227 -19.57 3.87 -25.95
N PRO A 228 -18.62 2.94 -25.78
CA PRO A 228 -17.40 3.17 -24.98
C PRO A 228 -16.35 4.04 -25.68
N ALA A 229 -16.62 4.58 -26.84
CA ALA A 229 -15.66 5.07 -27.83
C ALA A 229 -14.74 6.24 -27.42
N SER A 230 -14.86 6.83 -26.24
CA SER A 230 -14.01 7.96 -25.85
C SER A 230 -13.57 7.99 -24.40
N ASN A 231 -13.73 6.89 -23.68
CA ASN A 231 -13.37 6.86 -22.27
C ASN A 231 -11.94 6.38 -22.10
N GLU A 232 -11.19 7.15 -21.34
CA GLU A 232 -9.81 6.85 -21.00
C GLU A 232 -9.65 6.98 -19.48
N ALA A 233 -8.94 6.02 -18.89
CA ALA A 233 -8.47 6.08 -17.53
C ALA A 233 -6.97 5.80 -17.50
N LYS A 234 -6.21 6.69 -16.88
CA LYS A 234 -4.79 6.48 -16.63
C LYS A 234 -4.60 5.96 -15.22
N LEU A 235 -4.14 4.74 -15.12
CA LEU A 235 -3.90 4.03 -13.87
C LEU A 235 -2.42 4.05 -13.54
N ARG A 236 -2.06 4.16 -12.27
CA ARG A 236 -0.68 4.12 -11.79
C ARG A 236 -0.42 2.81 -11.06
N SER A 237 0.74 2.17 -11.29
CA SER A 237 1.06 0.87 -10.67
C SER A 237 1.26 0.99 -9.16
N GLY A 238 1.93 2.05 -8.70
CA GLY A 238 2.38 2.20 -7.31
C GLY A 238 3.36 1.12 -6.83
N ILE A 239 3.76 0.24 -7.72
CA ILE A 239 4.80 -0.77 -7.51
C ILE A 239 5.99 -0.35 -8.33
N PHE A 240 7.20 -0.50 -7.78
CA PHE A 240 8.44 -0.06 -8.42
C PHE A 240 9.44 -1.21 -8.41
N GLY A 241 10.29 -1.26 -9.40
CA GLY A 241 11.33 -2.27 -9.57
C GLY A 241 11.30 -2.87 -10.95
N ASP A 242 11.94 -3.99 -11.09
CA ASP A 242 11.95 -4.73 -12.35
C ASP A 242 10.86 -5.80 -12.36
N ILE A 243 10.33 -6.04 -13.56
CA ILE A 243 9.43 -7.13 -13.83
C ILE A 243 10.21 -8.44 -13.66
N PRO A 244 9.68 -9.43 -12.91
CA PRO A 244 10.35 -10.69 -12.71
C PRO A 244 10.52 -11.44 -14.03
N GLU A 245 11.62 -12.16 -14.16
CA GLU A 245 11.86 -13.05 -15.28
C GLU A 245 10.99 -14.30 -15.15
N GLU A 246 10.52 -14.82 -16.30
CA GLU A 246 9.79 -16.07 -16.38
C GLU A 246 10.65 -17.24 -15.89
N SER A 247 10.05 -18.12 -15.08
CA SER A 247 10.71 -19.36 -14.72
C SER A 247 10.97 -20.23 -15.97
N PRO A 248 12.00 -21.07 -15.94
CA PRO A 248 12.27 -22.01 -17.06
C PRO A 248 11.11 -22.96 -17.38
N SER A 249 10.19 -23.18 -16.45
CA SER A 249 8.98 -23.99 -16.65
C SER A 249 7.87 -23.23 -17.39
N GLY A 250 7.95 -21.90 -17.47
CA GLY A 250 6.94 -21.06 -18.13
C GLY A 250 5.58 -21.00 -17.44
N THR A 251 5.44 -21.55 -16.23
CA THR A 251 4.15 -21.75 -15.55
C THR A 251 3.83 -20.68 -14.50
N ASP A 252 4.74 -19.73 -14.24
CA ASP A 252 4.49 -18.68 -13.27
C ASP A 252 3.49 -17.61 -13.82
N LYS A 253 2.73 -17.02 -12.91
CA LYS A 253 1.78 -15.94 -13.24
C LYS A 253 2.44 -14.56 -13.35
N GLY A 254 3.73 -14.45 -13.07
CA GLY A 254 4.38 -13.16 -12.98
C GLY A 254 3.92 -12.36 -11.74
N MET A 255 4.21 -11.06 -11.73
CA MET A 255 3.88 -10.15 -10.65
C MET A 255 2.61 -9.37 -10.98
N LEU A 256 1.67 -9.28 -10.02
CA LEU A 256 0.51 -8.41 -10.15
C LEU A 256 0.96 -6.94 -10.08
N VAL A 257 0.75 -6.20 -11.17
CA VAL A 257 1.17 -4.80 -11.30
C VAL A 257 -0.01 -3.84 -11.27
N PHE A 258 -1.11 -4.18 -11.95
CA PHE A 258 -2.33 -3.37 -11.95
C PHE A 258 -3.54 -4.24 -11.59
N SER A 259 -4.46 -3.66 -10.85
CA SER A 259 -5.77 -4.23 -10.60
C SER A 259 -6.81 -3.12 -10.62
N PHE A 260 -7.90 -3.30 -11.35
CA PHE A 260 -8.94 -2.29 -11.49
C PHE A 260 -10.30 -2.91 -11.78
N TYR A 261 -11.33 -2.10 -11.58
CA TYR A 261 -12.71 -2.51 -11.80
C TYR A 261 -13.26 -1.88 -13.07
N ILE A 262 -14.10 -2.62 -13.78
CA ILE A 262 -14.83 -2.15 -14.94
C ILE A 262 -16.29 -2.63 -14.89
N PRO A 263 -17.22 -1.94 -15.55
CA PRO A 263 -18.57 -2.43 -15.65
C PRO A 263 -18.62 -3.68 -16.52
N GLU A 264 -19.63 -4.49 -16.29
CA GLU A 264 -20.00 -5.55 -17.21
C GLU A 264 -20.25 -4.98 -18.62
N MET A 265 -19.65 -5.59 -19.65
CA MET A 265 -19.75 -5.08 -21.02
C MET A 265 -19.58 -6.17 -22.07
N GLU A 266 -20.25 -5.97 -23.21
CA GLU A 266 -20.02 -6.77 -24.42
C GLU A 266 -18.69 -6.36 -25.07
N CYS A 267 -17.80 -7.33 -25.32
CA CYS A 267 -16.46 -7.11 -25.89
C CYS A 267 -16.33 -7.55 -27.35
N ARG A 268 -17.34 -8.18 -27.95
CA ARG A 268 -17.26 -8.67 -29.33
C ARG A 268 -17.01 -7.55 -30.34
N ASN A 269 -17.69 -6.42 -30.19
CA ASN A 269 -17.58 -5.26 -31.08
C ASN A 269 -16.85 -4.08 -30.44
N HIS A 270 -16.51 -4.17 -29.15
CA HIS A 270 -15.90 -3.11 -28.38
C HIS A 270 -14.81 -3.73 -27.47
N LYS A 271 -13.58 -3.52 -27.84
CA LYS A 271 -12.45 -4.07 -27.08
C LYS A 271 -12.11 -3.19 -25.89
N LEU A 272 -11.83 -3.83 -24.76
CA LEU A 272 -11.11 -3.18 -23.67
C LEU A 272 -9.62 -3.11 -24.09
N THR A 273 -9.07 -1.91 -24.16
CA THR A 273 -7.69 -1.71 -24.59
C THR A 273 -6.85 -1.18 -23.42
N MET A 274 -5.69 -1.77 -23.20
CA MET A 274 -4.74 -1.39 -22.16
C MET A 274 -3.41 -1.05 -22.81
N GLY A 275 -3.00 0.23 -22.72
CA GLY A 275 -1.75 0.75 -23.28
C GLY A 275 -0.66 0.84 -22.22
N ILE A 276 0.50 0.26 -22.51
CA ILE A 276 1.74 0.43 -21.76
C ILE A 276 2.69 1.24 -22.63
N ASP A 277 3.28 2.29 -22.09
CA ASP A 277 4.17 3.17 -22.85
C ASP A 277 5.35 2.39 -23.44
N GLY A 278 5.58 2.54 -24.74
CA GLY A 278 6.63 1.87 -25.50
C GLY A 278 6.30 0.44 -25.96
N TYR A 279 5.09 -0.07 -25.72
CA TYR A 279 4.65 -1.40 -26.12
C TYR A 279 3.34 -1.37 -26.91
N ASP A 280 3.08 -2.42 -27.66
CA ASP A 280 1.81 -2.61 -28.35
C ASP A 280 0.67 -2.70 -27.30
N ALA A 281 -0.48 -2.16 -27.65
CA ALA A 281 -1.63 -2.19 -26.77
C ALA A 281 -2.17 -3.62 -26.57
N ILE A 282 -2.55 -3.93 -25.33
CA ILE A 282 -3.23 -5.17 -24.97
C ILE A 282 -4.72 -4.98 -25.25
N GLU A 283 -5.30 -5.84 -26.05
CA GLU A 283 -6.72 -5.78 -26.39
C GLU A 283 -7.46 -7.01 -25.87
N LEU A 284 -8.49 -6.81 -25.08
CA LEU A 284 -9.42 -7.88 -24.63
C LEU A 284 -10.74 -7.73 -25.39
N GLY A 285 -11.10 -8.77 -26.13
CA GLY A 285 -12.34 -8.81 -26.91
C GLY A 285 -12.13 -8.84 -28.42
N GLY A 286 -13.23 -8.96 -29.17
CA GLY A 286 -13.24 -9.09 -30.63
C GLY A 286 -12.82 -10.46 -31.15
N ASP A 287 -12.90 -10.63 -32.45
CA ASP A 287 -12.57 -11.90 -33.14
C ASP A 287 -11.10 -11.94 -33.64
N SER A 288 -10.31 -10.89 -33.42
CA SER A 288 -8.99 -10.76 -34.05
C SER A 288 -7.85 -11.23 -33.16
N ASN A 289 -7.06 -12.16 -33.68
CA ASN A 289 -5.75 -12.56 -33.20
C ASN A 289 -4.67 -11.51 -33.55
N ASN A 290 -4.97 -10.21 -33.44
CA ASN A 290 -3.96 -9.19 -33.60
C ASN A 290 -3.03 -9.20 -32.39
N SER A 291 -1.77 -8.88 -32.60
CA SER A 291 -0.72 -8.86 -31.58
C SER A 291 -1.25 -8.32 -30.23
N GLY A 292 -1.36 -9.22 -29.24
CA GLY A 292 -1.92 -8.92 -27.93
C GLY A 292 -3.44 -9.02 -27.80
N GLY A 293 -4.19 -9.31 -28.87
CA GLY A 293 -5.64 -9.46 -28.80
C GLY A 293 -6.06 -10.83 -28.27
N VAL A 294 -6.88 -10.85 -27.23
CA VAL A 294 -7.49 -12.08 -26.68
C VAL A 294 -8.95 -12.09 -27.02
N PRO A 295 -9.44 -13.12 -27.79
CA PRO A 295 -10.86 -13.24 -28.07
C PRO A 295 -11.69 -13.37 -26.81
N LEU A 296 -12.66 -12.49 -26.64
CA LEU A 296 -13.57 -12.47 -25.50
C LEU A 296 -14.91 -11.88 -25.95
N GLU A 297 -16.01 -12.55 -25.66
CA GLU A 297 -17.32 -12.05 -26.05
C GLU A 297 -17.83 -10.95 -25.12
N LYS A 298 -17.59 -11.12 -23.82
CA LYS A 298 -18.03 -10.19 -22.78
C LYS A 298 -17.13 -10.21 -21.55
N LEU A 299 -17.11 -9.10 -20.83
CA LEU A 299 -16.61 -9.00 -19.47
C LEU A 299 -17.81 -9.07 -18.53
N GLU A 300 -17.89 -10.15 -17.77
CA GLU A 300 -19.03 -10.44 -16.88
C GLU A 300 -18.77 -9.84 -15.49
N ARG A 301 -19.82 -9.27 -14.87
CA ARG A 301 -19.78 -8.87 -13.47
C ARG A 301 -19.38 -10.05 -12.57
N ASN A 302 -18.87 -9.76 -11.40
CA ASN A 302 -18.48 -10.75 -10.40
C ASN A 302 -17.49 -11.80 -10.93
N HIS A 303 -16.64 -11.41 -11.93
CA HIS A 303 -15.53 -12.20 -12.46
C HIS A 303 -14.22 -11.44 -12.35
N VAL A 304 -13.13 -12.19 -12.23
CA VAL A 304 -11.75 -11.69 -12.25
C VAL A 304 -11.10 -12.13 -13.57
N TYR A 305 -10.59 -11.16 -14.30
CA TYR A 305 -9.85 -11.35 -15.55
C TYR A 305 -8.37 -11.19 -15.26
N GLN A 306 -7.62 -12.28 -15.18
CA GLN A 306 -6.19 -12.27 -14.96
C GLN A 306 -5.49 -12.20 -16.31
N VAL A 307 -4.88 -11.08 -16.59
CA VAL A 307 -4.16 -10.78 -17.83
C VAL A 307 -2.67 -10.89 -17.54
N LEU A 308 -2.03 -11.90 -18.07
CA LEU A 308 -0.58 -12.06 -17.99
C LEU A 308 0.09 -11.44 -19.20
N CYS A 309 0.93 -10.46 -18.99
CA CYS A 309 1.74 -9.78 -19.97
C CYS A 309 3.18 -10.28 -19.90
N ARG A 310 3.65 -10.94 -20.94
CA ARG A 310 5.04 -11.41 -21.07
C ARG A 310 5.82 -10.45 -21.96
N PHE A 311 6.82 -9.81 -21.40
CA PHE A 311 7.68 -8.86 -22.10
C PHE A 311 8.78 -9.62 -22.84
N MET A 312 8.82 -9.44 -24.15
CA MET A 312 9.76 -10.11 -25.03
C MET A 312 10.97 -9.21 -25.31
N GLN A 313 12.16 -9.77 -25.29
CA GLN A 313 13.38 -9.02 -25.59
C GLN A 313 13.40 -8.56 -27.04
N LYS A 314 13.79 -7.29 -27.27
CA LYS A 314 13.95 -6.68 -28.59
C LYS A 314 12.66 -6.52 -29.41
N THR A 315 11.52 -6.63 -28.81
CA THR A 315 10.24 -6.35 -29.46
C THR A 315 9.43 -5.36 -28.64
N VAL A 316 8.50 -4.67 -29.26
CA VAL A 316 7.48 -3.86 -28.60
C VAL A 316 6.21 -4.66 -28.36
N SER A 317 6.16 -5.89 -28.87
CA SER A 317 5.01 -6.78 -28.73
C SER A 317 5.06 -7.48 -27.39
N LEU A 318 3.88 -7.64 -26.79
CA LEU A 318 3.65 -8.40 -25.58
C LEU A 318 2.98 -9.72 -25.96
N ASP A 319 3.45 -10.81 -25.34
CA ASP A 319 2.75 -12.08 -25.40
C ASP A 319 1.71 -12.07 -24.27
N ILE A 320 0.43 -12.30 -24.60
CA ILE A 320 -0.69 -12.11 -23.67
C ILE A 320 -1.41 -13.44 -23.45
N ASP A 321 -1.56 -13.79 -22.20
CA ASP A 321 -2.40 -14.90 -21.76
C ASP A 321 -3.53 -14.39 -20.84
N LEU A 322 -4.75 -14.85 -21.07
CA LEU A 322 -5.93 -14.45 -20.31
C LEU A 322 -6.53 -15.66 -19.58
N THR A 323 -6.64 -15.52 -18.27
CA THR A 323 -7.39 -16.44 -17.42
C THR A 323 -8.62 -15.76 -16.86
N VAL A 324 -9.80 -16.32 -17.10
CA VAL A 324 -11.07 -15.82 -16.55
C VAL A 324 -11.51 -16.70 -15.40
N CYS A 325 -11.72 -16.07 -14.24
CA CYS A 325 -12.12 -16.76 -13.02
C CYS A 325 -13.42 -16.16 -12.49
N PRO A 326 -14.39 -16.97 -12.04
CA PRO A 326 -15.45 -16.46 -11.20
C PRO A 326 -14.80 -15.73 -10.00
N TRP A 327 -15.35 -14.61 -9.56
CA TRP A 327 -14.82 -13.89 -8.39
C TRP A 327 -15.14 -14.66 -7.09
N ILE A 328 -14.89 -15.93 -7.15
CA ILE A 328 -15.06 -16.94 -6.12
C ILE A 328 -13.80 -17.79 -6.22
N ALA A 329 -12.86 -17.51 -5.37
CA ALA A 329 -11.68 -18.33 -5.12
C ALA A 329 -10.86 -18.86 -6.32
N LEU A 330 -9.64 -18.39 -6.44
CA LEU A 330 -8.54 -19.25 -6.93
C LEU A 330 -7.27 -18.93 -6.13
N GLU A 331 -6.64 -19.99 -5.62
CA GLU A 331 -5.30 -19.90 -5.05
C GLU A 331 -4.30 -19.63 -6.18
N PRO A 332 -3.41 -18.64 -6.05
CA PRO A 332 -2.33 -18.47 -7.01
C PRO A 332 -1.37 -19.65 -6.92
N GLN A 333 -1.15 -20.34 -8.02
CA GLN A 333 -0.08 -21.32 -8.14
C GLN A 333 1.15 -20.64 -8.74
N VAL A 334 2.24 -20.60 -8.02
CA VAL A 334 3.51 -20.00 -8.44
C VAL A 334 4.55 -21.11 -8.55
N GLU A 335 5.29 -21.22 -9.64
CA GLU A 335 6.44 -22.12 -9.81
C GLU A 335 7.78 -21.37 -9.97
N GLU A 336 8.84 -22.05 -9.59
CA GLU A 336 10.19 -21.56 -9.26
C GLU A 336 10.93 -20.75 -10.33
N VAL A 337 11.65 -19.71 -9.88
CA VAL A 337 12.70 -19.01 -10.63
C VAL A 337 14.07 -19.31 -10.03
N LYS A 338 15.06 -19.58 -10.83
CA LYS A 338 16.47 -19.73 -10.43
C LYS A 338 17.30 -18.51 -10.86
N ASP A 339 18.17 -18.11 -9.98
CA ASP A 339 19.54 -17.61 -10.09
C ASP A 339 19.88 -16.13 -9.86
N ASP A 340 18.99 -15.19 -9.65
CA ASP A 340 19.43 -13.90 -9.11
C ASP A 340 18.77 -13.56 -7.77
N ILE A 341 19.61 -13.36 -6.73
CA ILE A 341 19.14 -12.98 -5.40
C ILE A 341 18.88 -11.46 -5.43
N TYR A 342 17.66 -11.09 -5.69
CA TYR A 342 17.22 -9.71 -5.66
C TYR A 342 16.27 -9.47 -4.48
N ILE A 343 16.60 -8.49 -3.65
CA ILE A 343 15.74 -8.05 -2.54
C ILE A 343 15.68 -6.53 -2.55
N THR A 344 14.50 -5.99 -2.71
CA THR A 344 14.22 -4.57 -2.46
C THR A 344 13.97 -4.37 -0.97
N ASN A 345 14.61 -3.37 -0.36
CA ASN A 345 14.49 -3.13 1.08
C ASN A 345 13.53 -2.00 1.47
N SER A 346 13.12 -1.17 0.52
CA SER A 346 12.12 -0.13 0.74
C SER A 346 11.03 -0.20 -0.31
N TYR A 347 9.79 -0.13 0.13
CA TYR A 347 8.61 -0.09 -0.71
C TYR A 347 7.88 1.24 -0.51
N VAL A 348 7.70 1.99 -1.58
CA VAL A 348 6.88 3.20 -1.58
C VAL A 348 5.43 2.79 -1.78
N VAL A 349 4.65 2.92 -0.75
CA VAL A 349 3.25 2.50 -0.73
C VAL A 349 2.43 3.69 -0.25
N PRO A 350 1.47 4.11 -0.97
CA PRO A 350 0.71 5.26 -0.57
C PRO A 350 -0.28 4.97 0.59
N PRO A 351 -0.80 5.98 1.31
CA PRO A 351 -1.84 5.81 2.31
C PRO A 351 -3.05 5.04 1.76
N GLY A 352 -3.50 3.99 2.48
CA GLY A 352 -4.54 3.06 2.03
C GLY A 352 -4.12 2.14 0.90
N GLY A 353 -2.83 2.05 0.58
CA GLY A 353 -2.29 1.20 -0.48
C GLY A 353 -1.92 -0.19 0.00
N ARG A 354 -1.51 -1.01 -0.97
CA ARG A 354 -1.09 -2.40 -0.73
C ARG A 354 0.15 -2.71 -1.56
N VAL A 355 1.03 -3.53 -1.02
CA VAL A 355 2.17 -4.09 -1.74
C VAL A 355 2.34 -5.56 -1.39
N HIS A 356 2.80 -6.34 -2.35
CA HIS A 356 3.18 -7.74 -2.18
C HIS A 356 4.70 -7.83 -2.16
N ILE A 357 5.24 -8.31 -1.07
CA ILE A 357 6.68 -8.44 -0.86
C ILE A 357 7.06 -9.91 -1.04
N PRO A 358 7.73 -10.29 -2.13
CA PRO A 358 8.18 -11.66 -2.33
C PRO A 358 9.24 -12.03 -1.30
N THR A 359 9.19 -13.25 -0.78
CA THR A 359 10.12 -13.74 0.24
C THR A 359 11.15 -14.74 -0.28
N ASP A 360 11.02 -15.19 -1.52
CA ASP A 360 11.94 -16.15 -2.16
C ASP A 360 13.39 -15.66 -2.17
N GLY A 361 13.62 -14.36 -2.45
CA GLY A 361 14.94 -13.74 -2.37
C GLY A 361 15.58 -13.86 -0.98
N VAL A 362 14.78 -13.80 0.09
CA VAL A 362 15.28 -14.01 1.46
C VAL A 362 15.75 -15.45 1.64
N TYR A 363 14.94 -16.44 1.25
CA TYR A 363 15.32 -17.84 1.36
C TYR A 363 16.58 -18.17 0.55
N LYS A 364 16.70 -17.62 -0.67
CA LYS A 364 17.87 -17.76 -1.52
C LYS A 364 19.11 -17.11 -0.91
N ALA A 365 18.98 -15.88 -0.41
CA ALA A 365 20.09 -15.16 0.23
C ALA A 365 20.69 -15.96 1.39
N TRP A 366 19.85 -16.45 2.29
CA TRP A 366 20.30 -17.24 3.43
C TRP A 366 20.94 -18.57 3.03
N ALA A 367 20.44 -19.23 1.99
CA ALA A 367 20.95 -20.52 1.55
C ALA A 367 22.23 -20.41 0.71
N GLN A 368 22.43 -19.32 -0.03
CA GLN A 368 23.42 -19.26 -1.10
C GLN A 368 24.54 -18.24 -0.88
N MET A 369 24.32 -17.21 -0.03
CA MET A 369 25.32 -16.16 0.14
C MET A 369 26.28 -16.43 1.29
N ASP A 370 27.58 -16.21 1.04
CA ASP A 370 28.64 -16.29 2.05
C ASP A 370 28.36 -15.43 3.28
N GLU A 371 27.71 -14.31 3.08
CA GLU A 371 27.34 -13.36 4.13
C GLU A 371 26.45 -13.96 5.21
N PHE A 372 25.67 -14.98 4.86
CA PHE A 372 24.78 -15.72 5.77
C PHE A 372 25.29 -17.12 6.11
N GLY A 373 26.54 -17.40 5.72
CA GLY A 373 27.21 -18.69 6.02
C GLY A 373 26.53 -19.87 5.38
N HIS A 374 25.82 -19.70 4.26
CA HIS A 374 25.04 -20.74 3.57
C HIS A 374 24.10 -21.50 4.52
N THR A 375 23.48 -20.78 5.47
CA THR A 375 22.58 -21.36 6.46
C THR A 375 21.13 -21.16 6.01
N PRO A 376 20.47 -22.18 5.44
CA PRO A 376 19.09 -22.04 4.99
C PRO A 376 18.15 -21.63 6.12
N VAL A 377 17.17 -20.81 5.81
CA VAL A 377 16.07 -20.50 6.73
C VAL A 377 15.40 -21.81 7.17
N PRO A 378 15.22 -22.08 8.48
CA PRO A 378 14.66 -23.35 8.95
C PRO A 378 13.20 -23.52 8.51
N GLU A 379 12.72 -24.75 8.56
CA GLU A 379 11.28 -25.01 8.43
C GLU A 379 10.52 -24.56 9.67
N GLY A 380 9.30 -24.11 9.49
CA GLY A 380 8.46 -23.71 10.60
C GLY A 380 7.40 -22.70 10.21
N GLU A 381 6.76 -22.15 11.24
CA GLU A 381 5.72 -21.15 11.09
C GLU A 381 6.32 -19.84 10.57
N VAL A 382 5.82 -19.38 9.42
CA VAL A 382 6.20 -18.11 8.80
C VAL A 382 5.16 -17.05 9.18
N THR A 383 5.62 -16.00 9.80
CA THR A 383 4.78 -14.85 10.20
C THR A 383 5.41 -13.55 9.74
N ALA A 384 4.62 -12.49 9.72
CA ALA A 384 5.09 -11.15 9.47
C ALA A 384 4.52 -10.19 10.51
N GLU A 385 5.30 -9.18 10.87
CA GLU A 385 4.95 -8.25 11.94
C GLU A 385 5.44 -6.84 11.63
N VAL A 386 4.68 -5.83 12.06
CA VAL A 386 5.11 -4.43 12.07
C VAL A 386 5.99 -4.22 13.30
N LEU A 387 7.28 -4.03 13.08
CA LEU A 387 8.24 -3.78 14.17
C LEU A 387 8.05 -2.40 14.79
N TRP A 388 7.83 -1.41 13.95
CA TRP A 388 7.48 -0.05 14.35
C TRP A 388 6.85 0.75 13.20
N GLN A 389 6.12 1.79 13.57
CA GLN A 389 5.64 2.86 12.70
C GLN A 389 5.91 4.21 13.38
N ASP A 390 6.17 5.26 12.60
CA ASP A 390 6.46 6.62 13.11
C ASP A 390 5.21 7.46 13.37
N GLY A 391 4.04 6.90 13.18
CA GLY A 391 2.75 7.51 13.47
C GLY A 391 1.64 6.48 13.54
N ILE A 392 0.76 6.59 14.53
CA ILE A 392 -0.42 5.73 14.64
C ILE A 392 -1.32 5.96 13.41
N GLY A 393 -1.64 4.87 12.68
CA GLY A 393 -2.46 4.90 11.47
C GLY A 393 -1.66 4.89 10.16
N VAL A 394 -0.33 4.81 10.22
CA VAL A 394 0.51 4.46 9.05
C VAL A 394 0.27 3.00 8.66
N MET A 395 0.23 2.13 9.67
CA MET A 395 -0.17 0.73 9.57
C MET A 395 -1.36 0.50 10.50
N THR A 396 -2.25 -0.42 10.13
CA THR A 396 -3.45 -0.76 10.92
C THR A 396 -3.45 -2.22 11.32
N GLU A 397 -4.32 -2.60 12.23
CA GLU A 397 -4.55 -4.01 12.56
C GLU A 397 -4.87 -4.79 11.28
N HIS A 398 -4.25 -5.94 11.11
CA HIS A 398 -4.29 -6.76 9.89
C HIS A 398 -3.54 -6.21 8.66
N SER A 399 -2.76 -5.14 8.80
CA SER A 399 -1.94 -4.56 7.71
C SER A 399 -0.91 -5.51 7.12
N VAL A 400 -0.54 -6.58 7.81
CA VAL A 400 0.52 -7.48 7.39
C VAL A 400 0.05 -8.92 7.44
N LYS A 401 0.18 -9.64 6.32
CA LYS A 401 -0.25 -11.04 6.21
C LYS A 401 0.72 -11.83 5.34
N VAL A 402 1.12 -13.01 5.80
CA VAL A 402 1.89 -13.95 4.99
C VAL A 402 0.93 -14.79 4.15
N MET A 403 1.23 -14.93 2.87
CA MET A 403 0.50 -15.75 1.93
C MET A 403 1.40 -16.86 1.42
N ASN A 404 0.81 -18.03 1.13
CA ASN A 404 1.51 -19.23 0.64
C ASN A 404 2.70 -19.66 1.55
N ALA A 405 2.55 -19.52 2.85
CA ALA A 405 3.61 -19.77 3.83
C ALA A 405 4.20 -21.20 3.73
N GLU A 406 3.40 -22.16 3.27
CA GLU A 406 3.79 -23.55 3.07
C GLU A 406 4.70 -23.79 1.85
N LYS A 407 4.81 -22.77 0.95
CA LYS A 407 5.61 -22.85 -0.28
C LYS A 407 6.64 -21.71 -0.27
N ARG A 408 7.84 -21.98 0.25
CA ARG A 408 8.89 -20.99 0.50
C ARG A 408 9.27 -20.14 -0.71
N ASP A 409 9.31 -20.76 -1.87
CA ASP A 409 9.60 -20.16 -3.16
C ASP A 409 8.44 -19.30 -3.70
N LYS A 410 7.27 -19.41 -3.08
CA LYS A 410 6.00 -18.79 -3.50
C LYS A 410 5.37 -17.93 -2.41
N ALA A 411 6.00 -17.92 -1.24
CA ALA A 411 5.53 -17.13 -0.13
C ALA A 411 5.76 -15.64 -0.40
N TYR A 412 4.80 -14.82 -0.03
CA TYR A 412 4.93 -13.37 -0.04
C TYR A 412 4.21 -12.75 1.14
N ILE A 413 4.61 -11.54 1.47
CA ILE A 413 3.96 -10.76 2.52
C ILE A 413 3.09 -9.71 1.86
N VAL A 414 1.81 -9.73 2.16
CA VAL A 414 0.89 -8.63 1.82
C VAL A 414 1.04 -7.57 2.90
N VAL A 415 1.34 -6.36 2.48
CA VAL A 415 1.40 -5.20 3.37
C VAL A 415 0.36 -4.18 2.91
N GLU A 416 -0.55 -3.81 3.80
CA GLU A 416 -1.55 -2.77 3.59
C GLU A 416 -1.24 -1.57 4.48
N THR A 417 -1.15 -0.38 3.91
CA THR A 417 -0.94 0.84 4.68
C THR A 417 -2.27 1.39 5.20
N GLY A 418 -2.22 2.08 6.33
CA GLY A 418 -3.35 2.86 6.82
C GLY A 418 -3.58 4.13 6.00
N ASP A 419 -4.41 5.01 6.50
CA ASP A 419 -4.82 6.26 5.84
C ASP A 419 -3.85 7.43 6.05
N LYS A 420 -2.80 7.24 6.86
CA LYS A 420 -1.81 8.27 7.16
C LYS A 420 -0.48 8.00 6.48
N ALA A 421 0.10 9.05 5.92
CA ALA A 421 1.47 9.02 5.45
C ALA A 421 2.46 8.93 6.63
N GLY A 422 3.53 8.16 6.44
CA GLY A 422 4.55 7.91 7.46
C GLY A 422 5.52 6.81 7.03
N ASN A 423 6.25 6.27 7.99
CA ASN A 423 7.19 5.19 7.77
C ASN A 423 6.94 4.04 8.74
N ALA A 424 7.14 2.83 8.28
CA ALA A 424 7.08 1.64 9.11
C ALA A 424 8.16 0.64 8.70
N VAL A 425 8.49 -0.27 9.61
CA VAL A 425 9.34 -1.42 9.31
C VAL A 425 8.55 -2.69 9.58
N VAL A 426 8.50 -3.55 8.57
CA VAL A 426 7.87 -4.85 8.61
C VAL A 426 8.94 -5.94 8.60
N ALA A 427 8.77 -6.98 9.39
CA ALA A 427 9.70 -8.11 9.44
C ALA A 427 9.02 -9.43 9.08
N MET A 428 9.75 -10.29 8.37
CA MET A 428 9.46 -11.70 8.21
C MET A 428 10.09 -12.49 9.32
N LYS A 429 9.32 -13.34 9.96
CA LYS A 429 9.78 -14.25 11.02
C LYS A 429 9.52 -15.71 10.63
N VAL A 430 10.43 -16.57 11.05
CA VAL A 430 10.24 -18.02 11.01
C VAL A 430 10.49 -18.56 12.40
N ASN A 431 9.52 -19.27 12.97
CA ASN A 431 9.55 -19.74 14.36
C ASN A 431 9.83 -18.62 15.38
N GLY A 432 9.32 -17.40 15.09
CA GLY A 432 9.49 -16.24 15.94
C GLY A 432 10.79 -15.45 15.75
N GLU A 433 11.77 -15.97 15.02
CA GLU A 433 13.05 -15.31 14.72
C GLU A 433 12.97 -14.50 13.42
N ILE A 434 13.55 -13.27 13.41
CA ILE A 434 13.56 -12.40 12.22
C ILE A 434 14.59 -12.94 11.21
N TYR A 435 14.17 -13.06 9.95
CA TYR A 435 15.03 -13.44 8.83
C TYR A 435 15.19 -12.31 7.81
N TRP A 436 14.25 -11.37 7.76
CA TRP A 436 14.39 -10.14 6.97
C TRP A 436 13.45 -9.05 7.48
N SER A 437 13.71 -7.82 7.06
CA SER A 437 12.86 -6.67 7.34
C SER A 437 12.89 -5.70 6.16
N TRP A 438 11.80 -4.96 6.00
CA TRP A 438 11.59 -4.00 4.93
C TRP A 438 11.09 -2.67 5.48
N HIS A 439 11.55 -1.59 4.91
CA HIS A 439 11.01 -0.27 5.12
C HIS A 439 9.77 -0.07 4.25
N ILE A 440 8.66 0.27 4.86
CA ILE A 440 7.42 0.69 4.19
C ILE A 440 7.35 2.20 4.28
N TRP A 441 7.55 2.84 3.15
CA TRP A 441 7.47 4.28 3.00
C TRP A 441 6.07 4.66 2.52
N CYS A 442 5.16 4.93 3.48
CA CYS A 442 3.77 5.27 3.21
C CYS A 442 3.65 6.73 2.79
N THR A 443 3.57 6.97 1.49
CA THR A 443 3.56 8.32 0.92
C THR A 443 2.99 8.31 -0.50
N ASP A 444 2.40 9.43 -0.92
CA ASP A 444 1.97 9.65 -2.30
C ASP A 444 3.12 10.00 -3.25
N TYR A 445 4.32 10.14 -2.73
CA TYR A 445 5.52 10.38 -3.52
C TYR A 445 5.81 9.21 -4.47
N ASN A 446 6.04 9.51 -5.73
CA ASN A 446 6.46 8.52 -6.71
C ASN A 446 7.84 8.90 -7.27
N PRO A 447 8.91 8.20 -6.90
CA PRO A 447 10.25 8.49 -7.37
C PRO A 447 10.44 8.26 -8.88
N ASN A 448 9.55 7.50 -9.53
CA ASN A 448 9.67 7.21 -10.95
C ASN A 448 8.98 8.24 -11.85
N LEU A 449 8.18 9.14 -11.27
CA LEU A 449 7.65 10.28 -12.00
C LEU A 449 8.70 11.38 -12.13
N LYS A 450 8.70 12.07 -13.27
CA LYS A 450 9.65 13.16 -13.55
C LYS A 450 9.59 14.27 -12.51
N GLU A 451 8.43 14.54 -11.96
CA GLU A 451 8.20 15.52 -10.90
C GLU A 451 8.88 15.15 -9.58
N GLY A 452 9.09 13.86 -9.33
CA GLY A 452 9.80 13.32 -8.17
C GLY A 452 11.30 13.12 -8.38
N GLN A 453 11.82 13.55 -9.53
CA GLN A 453 13.22 13.35 -9.92
C GLN A 453 13.90 14.69 -10.21
N GLN A 454 15.19 14.72 -10.01
CA GLN A 454 16.02 15.87 -10.36
C GLN A 454 17.36 15.40 -10.92
N GLU A 455 17.72 15.91 -12.08
CA GLU A 455 19.02 15.65 -12.72
C GLU A 455 20.08 16.58 -12.16
N PHE A 456 21.17 16.02 -11.67
CA PHE A 456 22.23 16.79 -11.05
C PHE A 456 23.55 16.03 -11.11
N ASN A 457 24.57 16.70 -11.63
CA ASN A 457 25.96 16.23 -11.69
C ASN A 457 26.12 14.80 -12.24
N GLY A 458 25.35 14.49 -13.30
CA GLY A 458 25.38 13.20 -14.00
C GLY A 458 24.58 12.08 -13.34
N PHE A 459 23.77 12.40 -12.34
CA PHE A 459 22.85 11.47 -11.69
C PHE A 459 21.41 11.98 -11.78
N VAL A 460 20.46 11.05 -11.80
CA VAL A 460 19.05 11.32 -11.55
C VAL A 460 18.78 11.01 -10.07
N TRP A 461 18.43 12.02 -9.29
CA TRP A 461 18.21 11.94 -7.85
C TRP A 461 16.73 11.91 -7.52
N MET A 462 16.38 11.27 -6.44
CA MET A 462 15.09 11.54 -5.78
C MET A 462 15.05 13.01 -5.33
N ASP A 463 13.88 13.63 -5.38
CA ASP A 463 13.69 15.02 -4.94
C ASP A 463 13.77 15.20 -3.41
N ARG A 464 13.76 14.10 -2.66
CA ARG A 464 13.75 14.08 -1.19
C ARG A 464 14.60 12.96 -0.61
N ASN A 465 14.85 13.02 0.70
CA ASN A 465 15.57 11.98 1.43
C ASN A 465 14.70 10.71 1.53
N LEU A 466 15.35 9.56 1.64
CA LEU A 466 14.67 8.29 1.86
C LEU A 466 13.86 8.34 3.17
N GLY A 467 12.56 8.07 3.08
CA GLY A 467 11.62 8.19 4.18
C GLY A 467 11.01 9.58 4.40
N ALA A 468 11.39 10.61 3.62
CA ALA A 468 10.82 11.94 3.76
C ALA A 468 9.42 12.04 3.10
N LEU A 469 8.48 12.65 3.78
CA LEU A 469 7.10 12.82 3.28
C LEU A 469 6.91 14.13 2.50
N ARG A 470 7.87 15.05 2.60
CA ARG A 470 7.85 16.36 1.95
C ARG A 470 9.23 16.71 1.40
N ASN A 471 9.28 17.68 0.48
CA ASN A 471 10.52 18.19 -0.12
C ASN A 471 10.59 19.74 -0.15
N ASP A 472 9.74 20.40 0.63
CA ASP A 472 9.70 21.87 0.73
C ASP A 472 10.63 22.43 1.81
N TYR A 473 10.81 23.75 1.81
CA TYR A 473 11.65 24.48 2.76
C TYR A 473 10.87 24.75 4.07
N SER A 474 10.40 23.70 4.72
CA SER A 474 9.62 23.85 5.95
C SER A 474 10.37 23.36 7.17
N GLU A 475 9.95 23.83 8.36
CA GLU A 475 10.40 23.32 9.65
C GLU A 475 9.73 21.99 10.03
N ASP A 476 8.87 21.50 9.18
CA ASP A 476 8.19 20.23 9.38
C ASP A 476 9.20 19.09 9.38
N GLY A 477 9.26 18.32 10.45
CA GLY A 477 10.14 17.15 10.59
C GLY A 477 10.00 16.16 9.45
N ARG A 478 8.86 16.14 8.78
CA ARG A 478 8.56 15.26 7.64
C ARG A 478 9.44 15.49 6.40
N VAL A 479 10.20 16.58 6.33
CA VAL A 479 11.19 16.81 5.25
C VAL A 479 12.51 16.09 5.49
N LYS A 480 12.82 15.68 6.72
CA LYS A 480 14.14 15.15 7.10
C LYS A 480 14.40 13.75 6.58
N GLY A 481 13.36 12.91 6.53
CA GLY A 481 13.47 11.48 6.22
C GLY A 481 14.13 10.69 7.35
N LEU A 482 14.52 9.47 7.05
CA LEU A 482 15.09 8.52 8.00
C LEU A 482 16.62 8.52 7.99
N LEU A 483 17.20 7.98 9.05
CA LEU A 483 18.65 7.89 9.24
C LEU A 483 19.11 6.43 9.15
N TYR A 484 20.28 6.21 8.56
CA TYR A 484 20.84 4.88 8.31
C TYR A 484 22.27 4.78 8.84
N GLN A 485 22.61 3.70 9.51
CA GLN A 485 24.01 3.31 9.70
C GLN A 485 24.56 2.78 8.38
N TRP A 486 25.77 3.16 8.02
CA TRP A 486 26.34 2.82 6.71
C TRP A 486 26.39 1.31 6.47
N GLY A 487 25.89 0.86 5.36
CA GLY A 487 25.85 -0.55 4.97
C GLY A 487 24.63 -1.33 5.50
N ARG A 488 23.74 -0.69 6.27
CA ARG A 488 22.52 -1.31 6.75
C ARG A 488 21.32 -0.96 5.86
N LYS A 489 20.45 -1.92 5.71
CA LYS A 489 19.19 -1.77 4.97
C LYS A 489 18.07 -1.15 5.84
N ASP A 490 18.16 -1.28 7.16
CA ASP A 490 17.11 -0.88 8.08
C ASP A 490 17.28 0.56 8.55
N PRO A 491 16.20 1.36 8.51
CA PRO A 491 16.20 2.75 8.94
C PRO A 491 16.04 2.92 10.44
N PHE A 492 16.49 4.08 10.90
CA PHE A 492 16.20 4.62 12.22
C PHE A 492 15.41 5.93 12.09
N PRO A 493 14.49 6.19 13.03
CA PRO A 493 13.73 7.43 13.01
C PRO A 493 14.66 8.64 13.23
N ASN A 494 14.28 9.75 12.62
CA ASN A 494 14.87 11.04 12.88
C ASN A 494 14.07 11.80 13.92
N THR A 495 14.66 12.74 14.65
CA THR A 495 13.92 13.60 15.56
C THR A 495 13.08 14.61 14.77
N ASP A 496 11.83 14.82 15.20
CA ASP A 496 10.95 15.87 14.66
C ASP A 496 11.25 17.25 15.23
N ASP A 497 12.04 17.30 16.31
CA ASP A 497 12.39 18.54 16.97
C ASP A 497 13.46 19.33 16.19
N TRP A 498 13.15 20.59 15.90
CA TRP A 498 14.03 21.53 15.26
C TRP A 498 14.62 22.55 16.23
N ARG A 499 14.37 22.45 17.53
CA ARG A 499 14.83 23.44 18.50
C ARG A 499 16.35 23.39 18.65
N TYR A 500 16.97 24.55 18.47
CA TYR A 500 18.41 24.72 18.66
C TYR A 500 18.76 24.77 20.14
N GLY A 501 19.77 24.01 20.55
CA GLY A 501 20.38 24.09 21.87
C GLY A 501 19.87 23.14 22.92
N GLU A 502 18.86 22.33 22.64
CA GLU A 502 18.47 21.22 23.52
C GLU A 502 19.37 20.01 23.28
N ASN A 503 19.99 19.49 24.32
CA ASN A 503 20.79 18.27 24.27
C ASN A 503 20.53 17.44 25.55
N PRO A 504 20.08 16.18 25.45
CA PRO A 504 19.81 15.43 24.22
C PRO A 504 18.49 15.87 23.55
N TYR A 505 18.41 15.77 22.22
CA TYR A 505 17.16 15.93 21.50
C TYR A 505 16.22 14.79 21.84
N PRO A 506 14.91 15.04 21.94
CA PRO A 506 13.95 14.00 22.22
C PRO A 506 13.99 12.92 21.15
N GLU A 507 13.96 11.66 21.60
CA GLU A 507 13.77 10.54 20.68
C GLU A 507 12.33 10.59 20.14
N PRO A 508 12.14 10.37 18.85
CA PRO A 508 10.79 10.31 18.26
C PRO A 508 10.02 9.10 18.81
N GLU A 509 8.74 9.27 19.01
CA GLU A 509 7.88 8.18 19.41
C GLU A 509 7.65 7.23 18.23
N LEU A 510 7.88 5.97 18.47
CA LEU A 510 7.55 4.88 17.56
C LEU A 510 6.46 4.03 18.19
N TYR A 511 5.65 3.40 17.38
CA TYR A 511 4.51 2.62 17.84
C TYR A 511 4.50 1.22 17.21
N ASP A 512 4.03 0.23 17.95
CA ASP A 512 3.61 -1.02 17.33
C ASP A 512 2.23 -0.87 16.67
N ILE A 513 1.74 -1.97 16.12
CA ILE A 513 0.45 -1.99 15.43
C ILE A 513 -0.74 -1.68 16.36
N SER A 514 -0.59 -1.96 17.63
CA SER A 514 -1.61 -1.70 18.66
C SER A 514 -1.50 -0.30 19.29
N GLY A 515 -0.55 0.52 18.84
CA GLY A 515 -0.31 1.87 19.36
C GLY A 515 0.55 1.93 20.61
N ASN A 516 1.20 0.83 21.03
CA ASN A 516 2.13 0.85 22.16
C ASN A 516 3.47 1.45 21.71
N VAL A 517 4.07 2.25 22.59
CA VAL A 517 5.35 2.90 22.33
C VAL A 517 6.48 1.87 22.21
N LYS A 518 7.22 1.96 21.10
CA LYS A 518 8.45 1.21 20.83
C LYS A 518 9.67 2.09 20.97
N LYS A 519 10.81 1.47 21.23
CA LYS A 519 12.10 2.15 21.32
C LYS A 519 13.14 1.40 20.50
N ILE A 520 14.07 2.16 19.92
CA ILE A 520 15.27 1.61 19.30
C ILE A 520 16.20 1.10 20.40
N ASN A 521 16.70 -0.11 20.25
CA ASN A 521 17.65 -0.69 21.16
C ASN A 521 19.07 -0.19 20.85
N LYS A 522 19.84 0.13 21.88
CA LYS A 522 21.27 0.44 21.72
C LYS A 522 22.06 -0.82 22.07
N SER A 523 22.87 -1.29 21.13
CA SER A 523 23.66 -2.51 21.31
C SER A 523 25.13 -2.20 21.51
N GLU A 524 25.69 -2.63 22.67
CA GLU A 524 27.07 -2.38 23.10
C GLU A 524 28.00 -3.59 22.94
N GLU A 525 27.56 -4.64 22.25
CA GLU A 525 28.35 -5.83 22.06
C GLU A 525 29.69 -5.52 21.39
N SER A 526 30.70 -6.32 21.64
CA SER A 526 32.06 -6.07 21.20
C SER A 526 32.30 -6.44 19.73
N SER A 527 31.46 -7.28 19.17
CA SER A 527 31.52 -7.71 17.77
C SER A 527 30.14 -8.02 17.25
N TYR A 528 29.90 -7.74 16.00
CA TYR A 528 28.64 -8.00 15.29
C TYR A 528 28.94 -8.68 13.97
N SER A 529 28.19 -9.73 13.67
CA SER A 529 28.15 -10.33 12.36
C SER A 529 27.12 -9.64 11.46
N ARG A 530 27.13 -9.90 10.16
CA ARG A 530 26.09 -9.45 9.25
C ARG A 530 24.72 -10.05 9.56
N LEU A 531 24.72 -11.28 10.06
CA LEU A 531 23.51 -11.94 10.54
C LEU A 531 22.85 -11.15 11.66
N ASP A 532 23.64 -10.60 12.60
CA ASP A 532 23.13 -9.79 13.70
C ASP A 532 22.43 -8.53 13.18
N LEU A 533 22.98 -7.91 12.11
CA LEU A 533 22.37 -6.72 11.49
C LEU A 533 20.99 -7.04 10.91
N VAL A 534 20.82 -8.20 10.29
CA VAL A 534 19.56 -8.61 9.66
C VAL A 534 18.55 -9.09 10.69
N ARG A 535 19.00 -9.88 11.68
CA ARG A 535 18.13 -10.43 12.74
C ARG A 535 17.64 -9.40 13.75
N ASN A 536 18.37 -8.29 13.87
CA ASN A 536 18.06 -7.26 14.87
C ASN A 536 17.90 -5.87 14.23
N PRO A 537 16.87 -5.67 13.37
CA PRO A 537 16.65 -4.40 12.67
C PRO A 537 16.42 -3.21 13.63
N MET A 538 15.93 -3.47 14.85
CA MET A 538 15.69 -2.47 15.89
C MET A 538 16.93 -2.06 16.68
N ASN A 539 18.09 -2.73 16.48
CA ASN A 539 19.31 -2.43 17.23
C ASN A 539 20.14 -1.36 16.53
N PHE A 540 20.42 -0.27 17.22
CA PHE A 540 21.46 0.70 16.82
C PHE A 540 22.81 0.23 17.40
N TYR A 541 23.76 -0.08 16.53
CA TYR A 541 25.04 -0.65 16.92
C TYR A 541 26.05 0.44 17.22
N LEU A 542 26.60 0.43 18.44
CA LEU A 542 27.53 1.45 18.93
C LEU A 542 28.99 1.17 18.51
N ARG A 543 29.26 0.02 17.93
CA ARG A 543 30.59 -0.40 17.46
C ARG A 543 30.54 -0.83 16.01
N SER A 544 31.67 -0.68 15.31
CA SER A 544 31.77 -1.10 13.92
C SER A 544 31.67 -2.62 13.82
N TRP A 545 30.84 -3.09 12.91
CA TRP A 545 30.81 -4.47 12.48
C TRP A 545 31.97 -4.74 11.52
N SER A 546 32.81 -5.73 11.82
CA SER A 546 33.90 -6.12 10.93
C SER A 546 34.07 -7.64 10.94
N ASP A 547 34.07 -8.21 9.76
CA ASP A 547 34.44 -9.62 9.54
C ASP A 547 35.96 -9.76 9.35
N GLY A 548 36.75 -9.27 10.31
CA GLY A 548 38.20 -9.50 10.33
C GLY A 548 39.05 -8.72 9.31
N GLY A 549 38.60 -7.56 8.82
CA GLY A 549 39.52 -6.62 8.12
C GLY A 549 39.18 -6.25 6.70
N SER A 550 38.28 -6.89 6.03
CA SER A 550 37.86 -6.52 4.68
C SER A 550 36.35 -6.47 4.58
N LEU A 551 35.79 -5.29 4.87
CA LEU A 551 34.37 -5.05 4.53
C LEU A 551 34.28 -4.77 3.04
N PRO A 552 33.60 -5.60 2.25
CA PRO A 552 33.16 -5.19 0.92
C PRO A 552 32.20 -4.01 1.07
N SER A 553 32.01 -3.25 0.01
CA SER A 553 30.96 -2.23 -0.05
C SER A 553 29.62 -2.90 0.25
N LEU A 554 28.97 -2.54 1.37
CA LEU A 554 27.74 -3.23 1.76
C LEU A 554 26.53 -2.81 0.92
N TRP A 555 26.46 -1.55 0.50
CA TRP A 555 25.35 -1.04 -0.32
C TRP A 555 25.55 -1.22 -1.82
N ASN A 556 26.82 -1.29 -2.27
CA ASN A 556 27.13 -1.39 -3.70
C ASN A 556 28.22 -2.43 -3.92
N SER A 557 28.15 -3.15 -5.03
CA SER A 557 29.21 -4.03 -5.49
C SER A 557 30.45 -3.22 -5.89
N THR A 558 31.57 -3.89 -6.12
CA THR A 558 32.79 -3.26 -6.66
C THR A 558 32.59 -2.61 -8.02
N LYS A 559 31.53 -2.96 -8.73
CA LYS A 559 31.11 -2.35 -10.00
C LYS A 559 30.08 -1.23 -9.83
N GLY A 560 29.72 -0.87 -8.58
CA GLY A 560 28.74 0.15 -8.28
C GLY A 560 27.29 -0.27 -8.43
N GLN A 561 27.02 -1.58 -8.59
CA GLN A 561 25.67 -2.13 -8.66
C GLN A 561 25.06 -2.24 -7.26
N LYS A 562 23.77 -2.11 -7.15
CA LYS A 562 23.00 -2.32 -5.92
C LYS A 562 23.24 -3.71 -5.34
N THR A 563 23.35 -3.81 -4.03
CA THR A 563 23.39 -5.08 -3.30
C THR A 563 22.10 -5.32 -2.52
N ILE A 564 21.92 -6.48 -1.97
CA ILE A 564 20.78 -6.83 -1.10
C ILE A 564 20.71 -5.99 0.19
N ASN A 565 21.78 -5.28 0.56
CA ASN A 565 21.81 -4.39 1.74
C ASN A 565 21.50 -2.93 1.41
N ASP A 566 21.35 -2.56 0.13
CA ASP A 566 21.01 -1.20 -0.27
C ASP A 566 19.59 -0.85 0.17
N PRO A 567 19.38 0.24 0.94
CA PRO A 567 18.07 0.57 1.49
C PRO A 567 17.12 1.26 0.49
N CYS A 568 17.59 1.70 -0.66
CA CYS A 568 16.77 2.41 -1.64
C CYS A 568 15.69 1.50 -2.25
N PRO A 569 14.57 2.06 -2.71
CA PRO A 569 13.57 1.32 -3.47
C PRO A 569 14.14 0.68 -4.74
N ALA A 570 13.38 -0.22 -5.34
CA ALA A 570 13.71 -0.82 -6.62
C ALA A 570 13.94 0.23 -7.72
N GLY A 571 14.92 0.02 -8.61
CA GLY A 571 15.35 0.96 -9.63
C GLY A 571 16.13 2.18 -9.10
N TRP A 572 16.40 2.20 -7.79
CA TRP A 572 17.12 3.25 -7.09
C TRP A 572 18.20 2.66 -6.18
N ARG A 573 19.30 3.32 -6.03
CA ARG A 573 20.42 2.89 -5.20
C ARG A 573 21.06 4.03 -4.42
N VAL A 574 21.85 3.70 -3.42
CA VAL A 574 22.73 4.67 -2.77
C VAL A 574 23.78 5.12 -3.79
N VAL A 575 24.03 6.43 -3.85
CA VAL A 575 25.00 6.99 -4.79
C VAL A 575 26.39 6.47 -4.52
N VAL A 576 27.06 6.02 -5.55
CA VAL A 576 28.48 5.65 -5.56
C VAL A 576 29.16 6.29 -6.76
N THR A 577 30.37 6.75 -6.57
CA THR A 577 31.15 7.40 -7.63
C THR A 577 32.43 6.63 -7.91
N ALA A 578 32.83 6.60 -9.18
CA ALA A 578 34.16 6.12 -9.54
C ALA A 578 35.25 7.05 -9.00
N ASP A 579 36.44 6.52 -8.75
CA ASP A 579 37.65 7.27 -8.36
C ASP A 579 37.47 8.12 -7.08
N ASP A 580 36.56 7.76 -6.21
CA ASP A 580 36.31 8.47 -4.94
C ASP A 580 35.97 9.97 -5.07
N LYS A 581 35.48 10.40 -6.24
CA LYS A 581 34.98 11.76 -6.44
C LYS A 581 33.68 11.96 -5.69
N SER A 582 33.47 13.14 -5.17
CA SER A 582 32.20 13.47 -4.55
C SER A 582 31.12 13.68 -5.62
N PRO A 583 29.91 13.12 -5.48
CA PRO A 583 28.81 13.40 -6.40
C PRO A 583 28.33 14.87 -6.31
N TRP A 584 28.76 15.62 -5.31
CA TRP A 584 28.46 17.04 -5.10
C TRP A 584 29.66 17.95 -5.42
N GLU A 585 30.74 17.44 -6.00
CA GLU A 585 31.95 18.21 -6.27
C GLU A 585 31.70 19.30 -7.32
N LYS A 586 32.30 20.46 -7.09
CA LYS A 586 32.30 21.65 -7.99
C LYS A 586 30.91 22.31 -8.16
N VAL A 587 30.00 22.09 -7.25
CA VAL A 587 28.69 22.70 -7.30
C VAL A 587 28.59 23.83 -6.29
N GLY A 588 28.07 24.97 -6.74
CA GLY A 588 27.66 26.03 -5.85
C GLY A 588 26.47 25.62 -4.98
N TYR A 589 26.29 26.27 -3.83
CA TYR A 589 25.09 26.08 -3.01
C TYR A 589 24.70 27.41 -2.38
N TYR A 590 23.41 27.54 -2.01
CA TYR A 590 22.94 28.59 -1.13
C TYR A 590 22.17 28.00 0.05
N LEU A 591 22.12 28.81 1.13
CA LEU A 591 21.49 28.41 2.36
C LEU A 591 20.00 28.68 2.30
N VAL A 592 19.22 27.80 2.87
CA VAL A 592 17.86 28.07 3.28
C VAL A 592 17.90 28.43 4.76
N ASP A 593 17.93 29.74 5.03
CA ASP A 593 18.05 30.27 6.39
C ASP A 593 16.69 30.32 7.09
N TYR A 594 16.75 30.08 8.39
CA TYR A 594 15.67 30.37 9.32
C TYR A 594 16.10 31.47 10.30
N ALA A 595 15.17 32.27 10.80
CA ALA A 595 15.44 33.38 11.71
C ALA A 595 16.31 32.96 12.91
N ASN A 596 17.31 33.74 13.24
CA ASN A 596 18.18 33.61 14.44
C ASN A 596 19.13 32.42 14.51
N LEU A 597 19.92 32.15 13.46
CA LEU A 597 21.05 31.24 13.51
C LEU A 597 20.78 29.77 13.16
N SER A 598 19.56 29.37 12.82
CA SER A 598 19.23 28.04 12.36
C SER A 598 19.30 27.95 10.83
N ILE A 599 19.62 26.79 10.30
CA ILE A 599 19.64 26.51 8.87
C ILE A 599 18.68 25.38 8.58
N LEU A 600 17.68 25.62 7.74
CA LEU A 600 16.75 24.55 7.31
C LEU A 600 17.45 23.55 6.40
N GLY A 601 18.41 24.01 5.59
CA GLY A 601 19.13 23.16 4.67
C GLY A 601 19.92 23.93 3.63
N ILE A 602 20.31 23.25 2.57
CA ILE A 602 21.01 23.80 1.41
C ILE A 602 20.25 23.51 0.13
N VAL A 603 20.41 24.37 -0.86
CA VAL A 603 19.91 24.19 -2.23
C VAL A 603 21.06 24.29 -3.21
N PHE A 604 21.10 23.40 -4.16
CA PHE A 604 22.00 23.48 -5.30
C PHE A 604 21.34 24.29 -6.42
N PRO A 605 21.85 25.50 -6.78
CA PRO A 605 21.13 26.53 -7.51
C PRO A 605 20.60 26.10 -8.89
N ASP A 606 21.38 25.34 -9.61
CA ASP A 606 21.06 24.98 -10.99
C ASP A 606 19.91 23.97 -11.12
N THR A 607 19.46 23.40 -10.00
CA THR A 607 18.53 22.30 -9.98
C THR A 607 17.39 22.46 -8.99
N ASN A 608 17.48 23.46 -8.08
CA ASN A 608 16.58 23.62 -6.93
C ASN A 608 16.48 22.39 -6.00
N ILE A 609 17.47 21.49 -6.06
CA ILE A 609 17.51 20.33 -5.17
C ILE A 609 17.75 20.79 -3.74
N TYR A 610 16.79 20.53 -2.87
CA TYR A 610 16.87 20.84 -1.46
C TYR A 610 17.40 19.66 -0.63
N TYR A 611 18.40 19.92 0.17
CA TYR A 611 18.98 19.01 1.16
C TYR A 611 18.72 19.56 2.55
N PRO A 612 17.72 19.03 3.29
CA PRO A 612 17.43 19.50 4.65
C PRO A 612 18.60 19.26 5.61
N ALA A 613 18.79 20.18 6.54
CA ALA A 613 19.72 20.00 7.65
C ALA A 613 19.11 19.03 8.68
N ALA A 614 19.02 17.78 8.30
CA ALA A 614 18.27 16.75 8.99
C ALA A 614 18.91 16.30 10.34
N GLY A 615 20.11 16.78 10.67
CA GLY A 615 20.85 16.22 11.79
C GLY A 615 21.43 14.83 11.48
N TYR A 616 21.77 14.10 12.51
CA TYR A 616 22.30 12.74 12.43
C TYR A 616 22.22 12.03 13.79
N ARG A 617 22.56 10.74 13.84
CA ARG A 617 22.75 10.01 15.10
C ARG A 617 24.22 9.82 15.38
N GLU A 618 24.66 10.10 16.61
CA GLU A 618 26.02 9.90 17.08
C GLU A 618 26.35 8.41 17.28
N ASP A 619 27.62 8.14 17.62
CA ASP A 619 28.09 6.78 17.90
C ASP A 619 27.38 6.10 19.08
N ASP A 620 26.78 6.86 19.97
CA ASP A 620 25.97 6.37 21.10
C ASP A 620 24.46 6.23 20.77
N GLY A 621 24.12 6.47 19.50
CA GLY A 621 22.74 6.38 19.01
C GLY A 621 21.86 7.57 19.38
N SER A 622 22.40 8.60 20.06
CA SER A 622 21.63 9.82 20.35
C SER A 622 21.40 10.65 19.09
N ALA A 623 20.22 11.27 18.96
CA ALA A 623 19.96 12.23 17.90
C ALA A 623 20.71 13.54 18.16
N VAL A 624 21.27 14.14 17.12
CA VAL A 624 22.12 15.34 17.23
C VAL A 624 21.79 16.35 16.14
N SER A 625 21.70 17.59 16.55
CA SER A 625 21.92 18.81 15.77
C SER A 625 21.11 18.96 14.46
N PRO A 626 19.79 18.72 14.40
CA PRO A 626 19.04 19.29 13.32
C PRO A 626 19.24 20.81 13.29
N GLN A 627 19.26 21.41 12.10
CA GLN A 627 19.55 22.84 11.83
C GLN A 627 20.99 23.31 12.07
N CYS A 628 21.90 22.46 12.53
CA CYS A 628 23.29 22.85 12.76
C CYS A 628 24.29 21.98 12.04
N ALA A 629 23.99 20.71 11.89
CA ALA A 629 24.84 19.77 11.20
C ALA A 629 24.00 18.68 10.53
N PHE A 630 24.53 18.14 9.47
CA PHE A 630 23.94 17.03 8.73
C PHE A 630 25.01 16.29 7.95
N PHE A 631 24.76 15.07 7.60
CA PHE A 631 25.54 14.39 6.56
C PHE A 631 24.69 13.39 5.78
N TYR A 632 25.07 13.22 4.52
CA TYR A 632 24.45 12.33 3.57
C TYR A 632 25.44 11.29 3.11
N TRP A 633 25.10 10.04 3.30
CA TRP A 633 25.97 8.93 2.93
C TRP A 633 26.16 8.80 1.42
N THR A 634 27.35 8.33 1.03
CA THR A 634 27.58 7.65 -0.25
C THR A 634 27.86 6.18 -0.01
N GLY A 635 27.76 5.36 -1.04
CA GLY A 635 28.17 3.96 -0.98
C GLY A 635 29.69 3.75 -0.95
N ASN A 636 30.48 4.83 -1.10
CA ASN A 636 31.93 4.76 -1.12
C ASN A 636 32.52 4.57 0.29
N ARG A 637 33.35 3.56 0.40
CA ARG A 637 34.12 3.28 1.62
C ARG A 637 35.30 4.25 1.71
N ALA A 638 35.68 4.62 2.92
CA ALA A 638 36.96 5.28 3.24
C ALA A 638 37.91 4.27 3.87
N LEU A 639 39.17 4.66 4.03
CA LEU A 639 40.19 3.83 4.67
C LEU A 639 39.81 3.53 6.13
N ALA A 640 40.08 2.32 6.57
CA ALA A 640 39.95 1.94 7.97
C ALA A 640 41.16 2.49 8.76
N GLU A 641 40.87 3.15 9.87
CA GLU A 641 41.89 3.59 10.81
C GLU A 641 41.80 2.81 12.11
N LYS A 642 42.82 2.03 12.40
CA LYS A 642 42.89 1.17 13.60
C LYS A 642 41.69 0.22 13.69
N ARG A 643 40.78 0.47 14.64
CA ARG A 643 39.55 -0.32 14.89
C ARG A 643 38.26 0.32 14.38
N TRP A 644 38.34 1.45 13.68
CA TRP A 644 37.19 2.18 13.19
C TRP A 644 37.11 2.12 11.67
N ILE A 645 35.91 1.94 11.17
CA ILE A 645 35.60 1.98 9.74
C ILE A 645 34.90 3.29 9.45
N TYR A 646 35.30 3.90 8.35
CA TYR A 646 34.76 5.17 7.90
C TYR A 646 34.17 5.02 6.51
N ALA A 647 33.10 5.77 6.24
CA ALA A 647 32.50 5.89 4.92
C ALA A 647 32.42 7.36 4.49
N ARG A 648 32.38 7.59 3.20
CA ARG A 648 32.32 8.94 2.62
C ARG A 648 30.93 9.53 2.70
N CYS A 649 30.88 10.87 2.87
CA CYS A 649 29.64 11.61 2.97
C CYS A 649 29.78 13.06 2.50
N LEU A 650 28.65 13.66 2.11
CA LEU A 650 28.47 15.11 2.15
C LEU A 650 28.27 15.52 3.61
N GLU A 651 29.01 16.50 4.10
CA GLU A 651 28.86 17.00 5.47
C GLU A 651 28.63 18.50 5.47
N GLY A 652 27.64 18.95 6.19
CA GLY A 652 27.42 20.35 6.54
C GLY A 652 27.43 20.54 8.05
N TRP A 653 28.08 21.60 8.52
CA TRP A 653 28.06 22.00 9.93
C TRP A 653 28.13 23.52 10.05
N LYS A 654 27.59 24.03 11.13
CA LYS A 654 27.64 25.46 11.44
C LYS A 654 28.73 25.74 12.50
N ASP A 655 29.52 26.76 12.25
CA ASP A 655 30.43 27.35 13.24
C ASP A 655 30.09 28.84 13.46
N SER A 656 30.92 29.55 14.24
CA SER A 656 30.76 30.98 14.54
C SER A 656 30.83 31.87 13.29
N THR A 657 31.31 31.36 12.16
CA THR A 657 31.48 32.10 10.91
C THR A 657 30.39 31.74 9.86
N GLY A 658 29.48 30.84 10.19
CA GLY A 658 28.39 30.41 9.33
C GLY A 658 28.42 28.92 9.00
N LEU A 659 27.59 28.50 8.01
CA LEU A 659 27.60 27.12 7.54
C LEU A 659 28.86 26.82 6.74
N LYS A 660 29.44 25.70 7.07
CA LYS A 660 30.54 25.07 6.31
C LYS A 660 29.98 23.83 5.64
N LEU A 661 30.30 23.68 4.37
CA LEU A 661 29.97 22.48 3.61
C LEU A 661 31.27 21.80 3.17
N SER A 662 31.35 20.52 3.35
CA SER A 662 32.41 19.70 2.81
C SER A 662 31.88 18.51 2.07
N TYR A 663 32.13 18.48 0.79
CA TYR A 663 31.77 17.37 -0.09
C TYR A 663 32.99 16.62 -0.63
N THR A 664 34.19 17.02 -0.25
CA THR A 664 35.44 16.34 -0.62
C THR A 664 36.06 15.68 0.58
N ASN A 665 36.36 14.39 0.49
CA ASN A 665 37.14 13.63 1.49
C ASN A 665 36.61 13.61 2.93
N ARG A 666 35.36 14.00 3.18
CA ARG A 666 34.78 13.81 4.52
C ARG A 666 34.37 12.39 4.73
N THR A 667 34.61 11.92 5.91
CA THR A 667 34.31 10.57 6.34
C THR A 667 33.68 10.60 7.71
N LYS A 668 32.73 9.73 7.92
CA LYS A 668 32.12 9.49 9.23
C LYS A 668 32.25 8.03 9.59
N LYS A 669 32.29 7.74 10.88
CA LYS A 669 32.26 6.36 11.35
C LYS A 669 30.97 5.70 10.88
N VAL A 670 31.05 4.47 10.42
CA VAL A 670 29.90 3.69 9.94
C VAL A 670 28.82 3.46 11.01
N THR A 671 29.21 3.56 12.29
CA THR A 671 28.32 3.47 13.46
C THR A 671 27.35 4.65 13.59
N ARG A 672 27.65 5.78 12.96
CA ARG A 672 26.76 6.94 12.96
C ARG A 672 25.57 6.74 12.03
N GLY A 673 24.45 7.37 12.38
CA GLY A 673 23.25 7.39 11.53
C GLY A 673 23.19 8.66 10.67
N GLY A 674 23.21 8.53 9.35
CA GLY A 674 23.12 9.65 8.40
C GLY A 674 21.99 9.49 7.40
N SER A 675 21.63 10.59 6.75
CA SER A 675 20.61 10.61 5.71
C SER A 675 21.08 9.90 4.43
N ILE A 676 20.13 9.38 3.66
CA ILE A 676 20.36 8.83 2.33
C ILE A 676 19.49 9.58 1.34
N ARG A 677 20.08 9.92 0.20
CA ARG A 677 19.35 10.32 -0.99
C ARG A 677 19.70 9.38 -2.13
N CYS A 678 18.68 8.71 -2.65
CA CYS A 678 18.87 7.70 -3.68
C CYS A 678 19.06 8.33 -5.07
N VAL A 679 19.83 7.65 -5.89
CA VAL A 679 19.98 7.92 -7.33
C VAL A 679 19.41 6.77 -8.13
N LYS A 680 18.96 7.07 -9.34
CA LYS A 680 18.47 6.05 -10.27
C LYS A 680 19.60 5.09 -10.65
N GLU A 681 19.31 3.80 -10.75
CA GLU A 681 20.24 2.76 -11.19
C GLU A 681 20.68 2.94 -12.64
#